data_e37a0fada1c91f59f2f5576d64c733cd
#
_entry.id   e37a0fada1c91f59f2f5576d64c733cd
#
_cell.length_a   1.000
_cell.length_b   1.000
_cell.length_c   1.000
_cell.angle_alpha   90.00
_cell.angle_beta   90.00
_cell.angle_gamma   90.00
#
_symmetry.space_group_name_H-M   'P 1'
#
loop_
_entity.id
_entity.type
_entity.pdbx_description
1 polymer ?
#
loop_
_entity_poly.entity_id
_entity_poly.type
_entity_poly.pdbx_seq_one_letter_code
_entity_poly.pdbx_strand_id
1 'polypeptide(L)'
;MNKREFKDRLKGFTLLDGAMGTMIQQRVLPYAEIPELYNLRAPEVMQEIHKEYVDAGSDIIYANTFGANPLKIKDLNESLEEIIQAGIQNAKEAVKGTDTLVALDVGPTGQLLEPMGTLSFEAAYDAFASVVKAGVKAGADLIVIETMTDLYETKAALLAAKENSDLPVLVSMTFEANGRTFTGCSLEAMALTLESLQADAIGLNCSLGPSQMVELIDKLSHLTSLPVLAKPNAGLPDPRTGKYAMSLQKFEEAAKKFIESGVNLLGGCCGTNPEHIQILEKLTENKKPVSRDVTKRYGVCSASKAFYSDQVGVVGERINPTGKKRFAKALLDQDLDVIARFALEQKEAGADLLDVNVGYPGVDEEVMLPAAIKKIQSVCDLPLILDSSNPKALENGLRVVNGKAAINSVNGKEESLNTILPIAAKYNTCLVALCLDDEGIPEDAQKRIEIAKKIIDRADQMGIDKKDLWIDALTLTLSAQQDQALETLQTVEWADLQGIPTILGVSNISFGLPLRILITQTFLIGALSKGLRLAIINPNTKELMDAVAAFKVINNQDKGAGAYIDRFALQEQKSKEESRRKAQLHKEPSESASGFLEVAGDHSNESENLNSPQSESNDLIHAIKNGMESEAAHAARNLLNNAVCSELDITEKYLIPALDQVGQDYENGILYLPQLLSAAGAAQKVFEVLKESMAEKGTGSIQKGKIVLATVKGDIHDIGKNIVKTLLENYGYQVIDLGRDTDPQLVLETVEKHQIRLVGLSALMTTTIPSMEETIALLHTLKNPPVIMVGGAVLTQEAAKDIKADYYAKDARASVAIARKVFGQ
;
A
#
# COMPACT_ATOMS: atom_id res chain seq x y z
N MET A 1 15.29 18.57 24.03
CA MET A 1 16.31 17.52 23.70
C MET A 1 16.56 17.55 22.21
N ASN A 2 17.82 17.44 21.74
CA ASN A 2 18.11 17.38 20.31
C ASN A 2 18.09 15.92 19.81
N LYS A 3 18.00 15.73 18.47
CA LYS A 3 17.92 14.39 17.85
C LYS A 3 19.09 13.46 18.22
N ARG A 4 20.29 14.01 18.47
CA ARG A 4 21.46 13.22 18.83
C ARG A 4 21.34 12.67 20.25
N GLU A 5 20.95 13.51 21.20
CA GLU A 5 20.70 13.12 22.59
C GLU A 5 19.59 12.05 22.65
N PHE A 6 18.54 12.22 21.84
CA PHE A 6 17.46 11.24 21.74
C PHE A 6 17.95 9.90 21.17
N LYS A 7 18.74 9.91 20.10
CA LYS A 7 19.33 8.69 19.53
C LYS A 7 20.23 7.95 20.52
N ASP A 8 20.96 8.70 21.35
CA ASP A 8 21.80 8.10 22.40
C ASP A 8 20.93 7.45 23.51
N ARG A 9 19.80 8.05 23.87
CA ARG A 9 18.81 7.45 24.77
C ARG A 9 18.22 6.15 24.22
N LEU A 10 17.90 6.08 22.94
CA LEU A 10 17.35 4.89 22.30
C LEU A 10 18.33 3.70 22.21
N LYS A 11 19.60 3.86 22.58
CA LYS A 11 20.55 2.73 22.71
C LYS A 11 20.27 1.85 23.94
N GLY A 12 19.51 2.38 24.91
CA GLY A 12 18.98 1.65 26.06
C GLY A 12 17.56 1.20 25.84
N PHE A 13 16.97 0.61 26.87
CA PHE A 13 15.52 0.46 26.91
C PHE A 13 14.87 1.82 27.14
N THR A 14 13.73 2.03 26.52
CA THR A 14 12.88 3.20 26.71
C THR A 14 11.46 2.73 26.95
N LEU A 15 10.91 3.05 28.11
CA LEU A 15 9.56 2.66 28.47
C LEU A 15 8.56 3.74 28.04
N LEU A 16 7.58 3.32 27.28
CA LEU A 16 6.44 4.12 26.87
C LEU A 16 5.29 3.89 27.84
N ASP A 17 4.30 4.75 27.77
CA ASP A 17 3.09 4.59 28.58
C ASP A 17 2.16 3.48 28.08
N GLY A 18 0.96 3.39 28.69
CA GLY A 18 -0.11 2.49 28.33
C GLY A 18 -1.32 3.21 27.74
N ALA A 19 -2.49 2.59 27.90
CA ALA A 19 -3.72 3.09 27.33
C ALA A 19 -4.21 4.38 27.99
N MET A 20 -4.52 5.42 27.19
CA MET A 20 -5.20 6.63 27.67
C MET A 20 -6.72 6.44 27.66
N GLY A 21 -7.30 6.07 26.54
CA GLY A 21 -8.76 5.99 26.37
C GLY A 21 -9.46 5.07 27.40
N THR A 22 -8.92 3.87 27.65
CA THR A 22 -9.49 2.93 28.65
C THR A 22 -9.33 3.44 30.07
N MET A 23 -8.30 4.23 30.39
CA MET A 23 -8.11 4.86 31.70
C MET A 23 -9.11 5.99 31.93
N ILE A 24 -9.39 6.79 30.87
CA ILE A 24 -10.42 7.86 30.93
C ILE A 24 -11.80 7.24 31.15
N GLN A 25 -12.17 6.19 30.38
CA GLN A 25 -13.47 5.52 30.50
C GLN A 25 -13.77 5.01 31.89
N GLN A 26 -12.74 4.61 32.67
CA GLN A 26 -12.90 4.12 34.02
C GLN A 26 -13.17 5.24 35.04
N ARG A 27 -12.90 6.52 34.70
CA ARG A 27 -12.90 7.64 35.65
C ARG A 27 -13.95 8.70 35.34
N VAL A 28 -14.34 8.83 34.07
CA VAL A 28 -15.25 9.88 33.64
C VAL A 28 -16.51 9.28 32.99
N LEU A 29 -17.66 9.63 33.55
CA LEU A 29 -18.99 9.22 33.04
C LEU A 29 -19.92 10.46 33.02
N PRO A 30 -20.72 10.66 31.98
CA PRO A 30 -20.72 9.90 30.71
C PRO A 30 -19.43 10.14 29.90
N TYR A 31 -19.01 9.12 29.13
CA TYR A 31 -17.83 9.23 28.30
C TYR A 31 -18.11 10.18 27.11
N ALA A 32 -17.23 11.15 26.89
CA ALA A 32 -17.38 12.09 25.78
C ALA A 32 -17.05 11.45 24.44
N GLU A 33 -17.67 11.91 23.37
CA GLU A 33 -17.48 11.43 22.00
C GLU A 33 -16.01 11.55 21.54
N ILE A 34 -15.30 12.60 21.99
CA ILE A 34 -13.90 12.85 21.66
C ILE A 34 -13.12 12.94 22.98
N PRO A 35 -12.28 11.93 23.29
CA PRO A 35 -11.52 11.88 24.54
C PRO A 35 -10.61 13.09 24.79
N GLU A 36 -10.13 13.71 23.73
CA GLU A 36 -9.23 14.87 23.78
C GLU A 36 -9.90 16.12 24.39
N LEU A 37 -11.22 16.20 24.39
CA LEU A 37 -11.97 17.28 25.06
C LEU A 37 -11.78 17.26 26.60
N TYR A 38 -11.42 16.11 27.19
CA TYR A 38 -11.12 16.05 28.61
C TYR A 38 -9.85 16.79 29.01
N ASN A 39 -8.97 17.10 28.03
CA ASN A 39 -7.85 17.98 28.27
C ASN A 39 -8.30 19.35 28.82
N LEU A 40 -9.46 19.83 28.40
CA LEU A 40 -10.06 21.09 28.79
C LEU A 40 -11.12 20.92 29.90
N ARG A 41 -11.89 19.83 29.85
CA ARG A 41 -13.06 19.64 30.72
C ARG A 41 -12.73 18.96 32.05
N ALA A 42 -11.66 18.16 32.11
CA ALA A 42 -11.22 17.43 33.29
C ALA A 42 -9.68 17.33 33.35
N PRO A 43 -8.95 18.47 33.35
CA PRO A 43 -7.50 18.47 33.29
C PRO A 43 -6.85 17.73 34.44
N GLU A 44 -7.46 17.75 35.66
CA GLU A 44 -6.95 17.05 36.85
C GLU A 44 -6.93 15.53 36.61
N VAL A 45 -7.96 14.99 35.97
CA VAL A 45 -8.02 13.54 35.64
C VAL A 45 -6.94 13.17 34.64
N MET A 46 -6.70 14.04 33.64
CA MET A 46 -5.64 13.82 32.66
C MET A 46 -4.26 13.83 33.32
N GLN A 47 -4.00 14.81 34.19
CA GLN A 47 -2.74 14.91 34.94
C GLN A 47 -2.54 13.71 35.86
N GLU A 48 -3.60 13.21 36.51
CA GLU A 48 -3.54 12.02 37.35
C GLU A 48 -3.17 10.76 36.56
N ILE A 49 -3.81 10.53 35.39
CA ILE A 49 -3.50 9.39 34.52
C ILE A 49 -2.04 9.44 34.06
N HIS A 50 -1.58 10.60 33.57
CA HIS A 50 -0.20 10.78 33.18
C HIS A 50 0.77 10.51 34.32
N LYS A 51 0.46 11.03 35.54
CA LYS A 51 1.30 10.86 36.72
C LYS A 51 1.42 9.38 37.10
N GLU A 52 0.34 8.61 37.03
CA GLU A 52 0.38 7.17 37.31
C GLU A 52 1.32 6.41 36.35
N TYR A 53 1.35 6.78 35.07
CA TYR A 53 2.30 6.19 34.12
C TYR A 53 3.76 6.64 34.40
N VAL A 54 3.98 7.89 34.77
CA VAL A 54 5.31 8.36 35.22
C VAL A 54 5.75 7.58 36.43
N ASP A 55 4.91 7.44 37.45
CA ASP A 55 5.21 6.71 38.69
C ASP A 55 5.39 5.20 38.46
N ALA A 56 4.84 4.66 37.36
CA ALA A 56 5.05 3.27 36.91
C ALA A 56 6.37 3.06 36.15
N GLY A 57 7.17 4.13 35.89
CA GLY A 57 8.46 4.05 35.26
C GLY A 57 8.49 4.38 33.77
N SER A 58 7.46 5.05 33.21
CA SER A 58 7.48 5.48 31.81
C SER A 58 8.53 6.55 31.57
N ASP A 59 9.40 6.35 30.59
CA ASP A 59 10.38 7.32 30.10
C ASP A 59 9.78 8.35 29.15
N ILE A 60 8.70 7.95 28.44
CA ILE A 60 7.95 8.78 27.51
C ILE A 60 6.46 8.56 27.78
N ILE A 61 5.72 9.64 28.00
CA ILE A 61 4.26 9.61 28.03
C ILE A 61 3.68 10.33 26.81
N TYR A 62 2.56 9.83 26.31
CA TYR A 62 1.84 10.38 25.14
C TYR A 62 0.76 11.33 25.66
N ALA A 63 0.81 12.59 25.23
CA ALA A 63 -0.26 13.52 25.53
C ALA A 63 -1.59 13.03 24.94
N ASN A 64 -2.71 13.35 25.58
CA ASN A 64 -4.03 12.96 25.08
C ASN A 64 -4.41 13.81 23.86
N THR A 65 -3.75 13.54 22.71
CA THR A 65 -3.91 14.27 21.43
C THR A 65 -4.12 13.38 20.21
N PHE A 66 -4.25 12.07 20.40
CA PHE A 66 -4.40 11.05 19.35
C PHE A 66 -5.49 11.38 18.32
N GLY A 67 -6.67 11.79 18.76
CA GLY A 67 -7.81 12.14 17.91
C GLY A 67 -7.89 13.61 17.55
N ALA A 68 -6.99 14.47 18.06
CA ALA A 68 -6.95 15.89 17.77
C ALA A 68 -6.52 16.16 16.33
N ASN A 69 -7.46 16.05 15.39
CA ASN A 69 -7.24 16.20 13.96
C ASN A 69 -8.31 17.12 13.37
N PRO A 70 -7.98 18.09 12.51
CA PRO A 70 -8.95 19.02 11.94
C PRO A 70 -10.15 18.36 11.26
N LEU A 71 -9.94 17.16 10.68
CA LEU A 71 -11.01 16.43 9.98
C LEU A 71 -12.01 15.77 10.96
N LYS A 72 -11.57 15.49 12.19
CA LYS A 72 -12.41 14.88 13.24
C LYS A 72 -13.11 15.92 14.11
N ILE A 73 -12.45 17.06 14.38
CA ILE A 73 -12.93 18.07 15.34
C ILE A 73 -13.65 19.25 14.68
N LYS A 74 -13.86 19.24 13.37
CA LYS A 74 -14.43 20.35 12.58
C LYS A 74 -15.77 20.87 13.09
N ASP A 75 -16.55 20.03 13.76
CA ASP A 75 -17.89 20.34 14.26
C ASP A 75 -17.89 20.74 15.76
N LEU A 76 -16.69 20.87 16.38
CA LEU A 76 -16.54 21.33 17.77
C LEU A 76 -16.45 22.86 17.86
N ASN A 77 -16.76 23.38 19.04
CA ASN A 77 -16.56 24.82 19.36
C ASN A 77 -15.10 25.11 19.73
N GLU A 78 -14.41 24.12 20.29
CA GLU A 78 -13.03 24.23 20.71
C GLU A 78 -12.07 24.11 19.52
N SER A 79 -11.05 24.94 19.48
CA SER A 79 -10.06 24.91 18.41
C SER A 79 -9.05 23.78 18.58
N LEU A 80 -8.47 23.32 17.47
CA LEU A 80 -7.38 22.33 17.46
C LEU A 80 -6.23 22.75 18.39
N GLU A 81 -5.82 24.02 18.31
CA GLU A 81 -4.71 24.54 19.09
C GLU A 81 -5.01 24.50 20.60
N GLU A 82 -6.22 24.85 21.03
CA GLU A 82 -6.62 24.79 22.46
C GLU A 82 -6.58 23.37 22.99
N ILE A 83 -7.14 22.40 22.24
CA ILE A 83 -7.16 20.99 22.65
C ILE A 83 -5.74 20.43 22.77
N ILE A 84 -4.88 20.64 21.76
CA ILE A 84 -3.50 20.14 21.75
C ILE A 84 -2.68 20.84 22.84
N GLN A 85 -2.80 22.15 22.98
CA GLN A 85 -2.09 22.90 24.00
C GLN A 85 -2.44 22.39 25.41
N ALA A 86 -3.72 22.20 25.71
CA ALA A 86 -4.16 21.67 26.99
C ALA A 86 -3.63 20.23 27.23
N GLY A 87 -3.67 19.35 26.21
CA GLY A 87 -3.15 18.00 26.30
C GLY A 87 -1.66 17.96 26.63
N ILE A 88 -0.85 18.73 25.91
CA ILE A 88 0.59 18.85 26.19
C ILE A 88 0.85 19.45 27.56
N GLN A 89 0.11 20.49 27.98
CA GLN A 89 0.27 21.13 29.30
C GLN A 89 -0.06 20.17 30.43
N ASN A 90 -1.14 19.40 30.33
CA ASN A 90 -1.51 18.40 31.33
C ASN A 90 -0.42 17.34 31.50
N ALA A 91 0.12 16.84 30.38
CA ALA A 91 1.24 15.89 30.40
C ALA A 91 2.52 16.52 30.98
N LYS A 92 2.85 17.76 30.61
CA LYS A 92 4.02 18.51 31.17
C LYS A 92 3.89 18.77 32.66
N GLU A 93 2.68 19.01 33.17
CA GLU A 93 2.43 19.14 34.60
C GLU A 93 2.75 17.83 35.35
N ALA A 94 2.31 16.70 34.81
CA ALA A 94 2.51 15.39 35.39
C ALA A 94 4.00 14.96 35.48
N VAL A 95 4.83 15.40 34.51
CA VAL A 95 6.27 15.05 34.47
C VAL A 95 7.18 16.03 35.22
N LYS A 96 6.64 17.05 35.87
CA LYS A 96 7.44 18.03 36.60
C LYS A 96 8.36 17.36 37.60
N GLY A 97 9.68 17.70 37.54
CA GLY A 97 10.68 17.15 38.41
C GLY A 97 11.18 15.75 38.07
N THR A 98 10.83 15.24 36.90
CA THR A 98 11.32 13.97 36.34
C THR A 98 12.04 14.19 35.02
N ASP A 99 12.73 13.14 34.52
CA ASP A 99 13.37 13.13 33.19
C ASP A 99 12.46 12.54 32.11
N THR A 100 11.16 12.31 32.40
CA THR A 100 10.17 11.77 31.49
C THR A 100 9.82 12.79 30.40
N LEU A 101 9.77 12.33 29.16
CA LEU A 101 9.47 13.15 27.99
C LEU A 101 7.97 13.13 27.68
N VAL A 102 7.48 14.22 27.08
CA VAL A 102 6.09 14.34 26.62
C VAL A 102 6.06 14.30 25.10
N ALA A 103 5.39 13.30 24.55
CA ALA A 103 5.16 13.15 23.13
C ALA A 103 3.85 13.83 22.69
N LEU A 104 3.90 14.52 21.55
CA LEU A 104 2.68 14.80 20.77
C LEU A 104 2.23 13.48 20.15
N ASP A 105 1.04 13.03 20.47
CA ASP A 105 0.45 11.81 19.94
C ASP A 105 -0.43 12.13 18.74
N VAL A 106 -0.13 11.51 17.58
CA VAL A 106 -0.76 11.74 16.29
C VAL A 106 -1.35 10.44 15.77
N GLY A 107 -2.66 10.33 15.81
CA GLY A 107 -3.40 9.20 15.24
C GLY A 107 -3.86 9.44 13.80
N PRO A 108 -4.46 8.42 13.14
CA PRO A 108 -4.94 8.51 11.77
C PRO A 108 -6.09 9.51 11.60
N THR A 109 -6.27 10.03 10.39
CA THR A 109 -7.37 10.96 10.05
C THR A 109 -8.76 10.33 10.19
N GLY A 110 -8.84 9.00 10.09
CA GLY A 110 -10.11 8.26 10.04
C GLY A 110 -10.75 8.27 8.66
N GLN A 111 -10.02 8.69 7.63
CA GLN A 111 -10.46 8.66 6.24
C GLN A 111 -9.44 7.92 5.37
N LEU A 112 -9.92 7.25 4.33
CA LEU A 112 -9.03 6.65 3.33
C LEU A 112 -8.58 7.71 2.33
N LEU A 113 -7.28 7.66 1.98
CA LEU A 113 -6.72 8.51 0.95
C LEU A 113 -7.07 8.00 -0.46
N GLU A 114 -7.06 8.91 -1.45
CA GLU A 114 -7.18 8.53 -2.86
C GLU A 114 -6.11 7.49 -3.27
N PRO A 115 -6.46 6.52 -4.12
CA PRO A 115 -7.74 6.33 -4.81
C PRO A 115 -8.76 5.51 -4.03
N MET A 116 -8.46 5.01 -2.84
CA MET A 116 -9.35 4.17 -2.03
C MET A 116 -10.47 4.97 -1.36
N GLY A 117 -10.22 6.23 -1.05
CA GLY A 117 -11.16 7.16 -0.45
C GLY A 117 -11.19 8.48 -1.21
N THR A 118 -11.67 9.52 -0.53
CA THR A 118 -11.84 10.87 -1.11
C THR A 118 -10.82 11.88 -0.60
N LEU A 119 -9.99 11.52 0.39
CA LEU A 119 -9.01 12.42 0.97
C LEU A 119 -7.76 12.46 0.10
N SER A 120 -7.38 13.63 -0.42
CA SER A 120 -6.13 13.77 -1.16
C SER A 120 -4.93 13.68 -0.23
N PHE A 121 -3.76 13.28 -0.77
CA PHE A 121 -2.52 13.23 0.00
C PHE A 121 -2.17 14.58 0.62
N GLU A 122 -2.31 15.67 -0.14
CA GLU A 122 -1.98 17.02 0.36
C GLU A 122 -2.96 17.46 1.45
N ALA A 123 -4.25 17.15 1.34
CA ALA A 123 -5.21 17.47 2.40
C ALA A 123 -4.91 16.69 3.70
N ALA A 124 -4.47 15.44 3.60
CA ALA A 124 -4.00 14.67 4.75
C ALA A 124 -2.72 15.28 5.33
N TYR A 125 -1.74 15.62 4.48
CA TYR A 125 -0.51 16.29 4.89
C TYR A 125 -0.80 17.60 5.64
N ASP A 126 -1.66 18.46 5.11
CA ASP A 126 -2.01 19.75 5.71
C ASP A 126 -2.70 19.56 7.07
N ALA A 127 -3.57 18.57 7.19
CA ALA A 127 -4.19 18.21 8.45
C ALA A 127 -3.13 17.81 9.50
N PHE A 128 -2.20 16.92 9.15
CA PHE A 128 -1.11 16.53 10.05
C PHE A 128 -0.15 17.69 10.35
N ALA A 129 0.18 18.52 9.35
CA ALA A 129 1.05 19.67 9.55
C ALA A 129 0.48 20.68 10.56
N SER A 130 -0.85 20.86 10.58
CA SER A 130 -1.52 21.73 11.58
C SER A 130 -1.41 21.14 12.98
N VAL A 131 -1.58 19.83 13.15
CA VAL A 131 -1.40 19.12 14.44
C VAL A 131 0.05 19.25 14.93
N VAL A 132 1.02 18.99 14.05
CA VAL A 132 2.45 19.09 14.38
C VAL A 132 2.82 20.50 14.81
N LYS A 133 2.41 21.53 14.06
CA LYS A 133 2.69 22.93 14.40
C LYS A 133 2.11 23.32 15.77
N ALA A 134 0.89 22.88 16.06
CA ALA A 134 0.25 23.12 17.36
C ALA A 134 1.01 22.43 18.50
N GLY A 135 1.40 21.17 18.34
CA GLY A 135 2.14 20.39 19.34
C GLY A 135 3.55 20.95 19.61
N VAL A 136 4.28 21.34 18.57
CA VAL A 136 5.58 22.01 18.69
C VAL A 136 5.46 23.33 19.44
N LYS A 137 4.46 24.14 19.10
CA LYS A 137 4.18 25.41 19.79
C LYS A 137 3.82 25.19 21.26
N ALA A 138 3.10 24.10 21.57
CA ALA A 138 2.74 23.74 22.95
C ALA A 138 3.91 23.18 23.77
N GLY A 139 5.06 22.85 23.14
CA GLY A 139 6.28 22.42 23.80
C GLY A 139 6.44 20.91 23.96
N ALA A 140 5.92 20.10 23.05
CA ALA A 140 6.20 18.67 22.99
C ALA A 140 7.71 18.40 22.85
N ASP A 141 8.21 17.30 23.42
CA ASP A 141 9.63 16.91 23.34
C ASP A 141 9.94 16.05 22.11
N LEU A 142 8.93 15.32 21.61
CA LEU A 142 8.99 14.46 20.44
C LEU A 142 7.59 14.29 19.85
N ILE A 143 7.53 13.66 18.68
CA ILE A 143 6.29 13.33 17.98
C ILE A 143 6.16 11.81 17.92
N VAL A 144 4.97 11.29 18.18
CA VAL A 144 4.61 9.90 17.95
C VAL A 144 3.48 9.87 16.93
N ILE A 145 3.66 9.08 15.89
CA ILE A 145 2.63 8.75 14.90
C ILE A 145 2.26 7.29 15.16
N GLU A 146 1.05 7.03 15.65
CA GLU A 146 0.68 5.67 16.05
C GLU A 146 -0.65 5.21 15.48
N THR A 147 -0.86 3.87 15.51
CA THR A 147 -2.11 3.20 15.10
C THR A 147 -2.45 3.42 13.62
N MET A 148 -1.45 3.62 12.80
CA MET A 148 -1.63 3.82 11.37
C MET A 148 -1.92 2.48 10.68
N THR A 149 -2.95 2.45 9.84
CA THR A 149 -3.39 1.27 9.09
C THR A 149 -3.07 1.36 7.60
N ASP A 150 -2.65 2.52 7.14
CA ASP A 150 -2.29 2.81 5.75
C ASP A 150 -0.89 3.44 5.67
N LEU A 151 0.00 2.85 4.85
CA LEU A 151 1.35 3.36 4.64
C LEU A 151 1.35 4.74 3.97
N TYR A 152 0.39 4.99 3.09
CA TYR A 152 0.31 6.26 2.38
C TYR A 152 -0.09 7.42 3.31
N GLU A 153 -1.04 7.17 4.20
CA GLU A 153 -1.39 8.10 5.28
C GLU A 153 -0.24 8.29 6.25
N THR A 154 0.43 7.20 6.64
CA THR A 154 1.62 7.25 7.52
C THR A 154 2.73 8.11 6.93
N LYS A 155 2.96 7.99 5.61
CA LYS A 155 3.93 8.82 4.88
C LYS A 155 3.54 10.31 4.93
N ALA A 156 2.26 10.64 4.74
CA ALA A 156 1.80 12.03 4.83
C ALA A 156 2.05 12.61 6.23
N ALA A 157 1.74 11.85 7.28
CA ALA A 157 1.98 12.25 8.67
C ALA A 157 3.48 12.43 8.98
N LEU A 158 4.32 11.48 8.52
CA LEU A 158 5.77 11.54 8.75
C LEU A 158 6.41 12.71 7.98
N LEU A 159 6.04 12.96 6.73
CA LEU A 159 6.50 14.13 5.98
C LEU A 159 6.05 15.41 6.64
N ALA A 160 4.80 15.50 7.10
CA ALA A 160 4.30 16.66 7.84
C ALA A 160 5.13 16.91 9.11
N ALA A 161 5.47 15.87 9.86
CA ALA A 161 6.31 15.98 11.04
C ALA A 161 7.74 16.45 10.71
N LYS A 162 8.38 15.87 9.68
CA LYS A 162 9.75 16.20 9.29
C LYS A 162 9.91 17.58 8.63
N GLU A 163 8.91 18.03 7.88
CA GLU A 163 8.95 19.32 7.19
C GLU A 163 8.55 20.50 8.08
N ASN A 164 7.85 20.24 9.21
CA ASN A 164 7.36 21.29 10.12
C ASN A 164 7.97 21.22 11.53
N SER A 165 8.95 20.34 11.77
CA SER A 165 9.57 20.17 13.09
C SER A 165 10.96 19.54 12.98
N ASP A 166 11.82 19.92 13.93
CA ASP A 166 13.11 19.27 14.19
C ASP A 166 13.03 18.20 15.30
N LEU A 167 11.87 17.96 15.87
CA LEU A 167 11.67 16.99 16.94
C LEU A 167 11.93 15.56 16.45
N PRO A 168 12.36 14.65 17.33
CA PRO A 168 12.38 13.22 17.04
C PRO A 168 10.98 12.71 16.70
N VAL A 169 10.89 11.70 15.80
CA VAL A 169 9.61 11.12 15.35
C VAL A 169 9.66 9.61 15.50
N LEU A 170 8.78 9.06 16.33
CA LEU A 170 8.53 7.63 16.43
C LEU A 170 7.31 7.28 15.59
N VAL A 171 7.34 6.16 14.87
CA VAL A 171 6.23 5.73 14.03
C VAL A 171 5.83 4.29 14.34
N SER A 172 4.56 4.05 14.58
CA SER A 172 4.03 2.69 14.67
C SER A 172 2.80 2.50 13.81
N MET A 173 2.70 1.31 13.24
CA MET A 173 1.57 0.90 12.42
C MET A 173 0.85 -0.29 13.04
N THR A 174 -0.41 -0.45 12.65
CA THR A 174 -1.28 -1.53 13.13
C THR A 174 -1.40 -2.62 12.09
N PHE A 175 -0.98 -3.82 12.45
CA PHE A 175 -0.98 -4.99 11.58
C PHE A 175 -2.01 -6.02 12.06
N GLU A 176 -2.56 -6.77 11.11
CA GLU A 176 -3.37 -7.95 11.37
C GLU A 176 -2.49 -9.19 11.55
N ALA A 177 -3.08 -10.29 12.02
CA ALA A 177 -2.35 -11.54 12.29
C ALA A 177 -1.68 -12.16 11.04
N ASN A 178 -2.15 -11.81 9.84
CA ASN A 178 -1.56 -12.22 8.56
C ASN A 178 -0.26 -11.47 8.20
N GLY A 179 0.19 -10.52 9.04
CA GLY A 179 1.38 -9.70 8.80
C GLY A 179 1.18 -8.59 7.77
N ARG A 180 -0.06 -8.16 7.57
CA ARG A 180 -0.43 -7.03 6.71
C ARG A 180 -1.25 -6.00 7.49
N THR A 181 -1.20 -4.75 7.05
CA THR A 181 -2.16 -3.75 7.53
C THR A 181 -3.50 -3.93 6.82
N PHE A 182 -4.53 -3.24 7.31
CA PHE A 182 -5.86 -3.23 6.69
C PHE A 182 -5.83 -2.87 5.18
N THR A 183 -4.95 -1.97 4.75
CA THR A 183 -4.77 -1.60 3.34
C THR A 183 -3.79 -2.49 2.57
N GLY A 184 -3.23 -3.52 3.22
CA GLY A 184 -2.35 -4.51 2.59
C GLY A 184 -0.85 -4.22 2.69
N CYS A 185 -0.42 -3.21 3.46
CA CYS A 185 0.99 -2.89 3.64
C CYS A 185 1.76 -4.06 4.28
N SER A 186 2.95 -4.37 3.76
CA SER A 186 3.84 -5.37 4.34
C SER A 186 4.83 -4.78 5.33
N LEU A 187 5.39 -5.61 6.21
CA LEU A 187 6.45 -5.19 7.14
C LEU A 187 7.70 -4.70 6.40
N GLU A 188 8.04 -5.32 5.28
CA GLU A 188 9.16 -4.93 4.43
C GLU A 188 8.95 -3.54 3.82
N ALA A 189 7.74 -3.26 3.31
CA ALA A 189 7.39 -1.95 2.74
C ALA A 189 7.36 -0.87 3.81
N MET A 190 6.79 -1.16 4.98
CA MET A 190 6.82 -0.28 6.15
C MET A 190 8.27 0.08 6.52
N ALA A 191 9.12 -0.94 6.72
CA ALA A 191 10.51 -0.74 7.13
C ALA A 191 11.28 0.12 6.10
N LEU A 192 11.24 -0.25 4.81
CA LEU A 192 11.92 0.49 3.75
C LEU A 192 11.44 1.95 3.65
N THR A 193 10.13 2.18 3.72
CA THR A 193 9.55 3.52 3.56
C THR A 193 9.86 4.40 4.76
N LEU A 194 9.61 3.92 5.98
CA LEU A 194 9.75 4.74 7.18
C LEU A 194 11.22 4.98 7.53
N GLU A 195 12.10 3.99 7.30
CA GLU A 195 13.55 4.17 7.47
C GLU A 195 14.11 5.15 6.44
N SER A 196 13.63 5.11 5.19
CA SER A 196 14.02 6.10 4.18
C SER A 196 13.60 7.53 4.55
N LEU A 197 12.40 7.70 5.06
CA LEU A 197 11.89 9.01 5.52
C LEU A 197 12.45 9.42 6.89
N GLN A 198 13.49 8.72 7.36
CA GLN A 198 14.24 9.07 8.57
C GLN A 198 13.39 9.13 9.85
N ALA A 199 12.46 8.20 10.03
CA ALA A 199 11.87 7.95 11.34
C ALA A 199 12.99 7.64 12.35
N ASP A 200 12.84 8.04 13.62
CA ASP A 200 13.85 7.80 14.65
C ASP A 200 13.67 6.44 15.34
N ALA A 201 12.46 5.87 15.30
CA ALA A 201 12.14 4.48 15.62
C ALA A 201 10.88 4.06 14.87
N ILE A 202 10.74 2.76 14.61
CA ILE A 202 9.53 2.20 13.99
C ILE A 202 9.02 1.00 14.77
N GLY A 203 7.73 0.70 14.66
CA GLY A 203 7.18 -0.43 15.41
C GLY A 203 5.73 -0.73 15.16
N LEU A 204 5.18 -1.59 16.00
CA LEU A 204 3.80 -2.05 15.94
C LEU A 204 3.05 -1.69 17.22
N ASN A 205 1.81 -1.26 17.07
CA ASN A 205 0.92 -1.04 18.20
C ASN A 205 -0.51 -1.46 17.89
N CYS A 206 -1.31 -1.65 18.92
CA CYS A 206 -2.74 -1.95 18.85
C CYS A 206 -3.08 -3.27 18.13
N SER A 207 -4.34 -3.47 17.74
CA SER A 207 -4.94 -4.61 17.02
C SER A 207 -4.69 -5.97 17.65
N LEU A 208 -3.45 -6.36 17.86
CA LEU A 208 -3.06 -7.69 18.34
C LEU A 208 -2.77 -7.69 19.84
N GLY A 209 -3.05 -8.82 20.47
CA GLY A 209 -2.53 -9.12 21.81
C GLY A 209 -1.02 -9.41 21.75
N PRO A 210 -0.33 -9.35 22.91
CA PRO A 210 1.11 -9.49 22.97
C PRO A 210 1.64 -10.77 22.30
N SER A 211 1.00 -11.91 22.53
CA SER A 211 1.45 -13.20 21.99
C SER A 211 1.39 -13.28 20.46
N GLN A 212 0.40 -12.63 19.85
CA GLN A 212 0.25 -12.59 18.39
C GLN A 212 1.23 -11.60 17.74
N MET A 213 1.56 -10.51 18.44
CA MET A 213 2.49 -9.50 17.97
C MET A 213 3.95 -9.97 17.97
N VAL A 214 4.33 -10.95 18.82
CA VAL A 214 5.72 -11.43 18.96
C VAL A 214 6.34 -11.81 17.63
N GLU A 215 5.64 -12.62 16.82
CA GLU A 215 6.18 -13.08 15.53
C GLU A 215 6.42 -11.93 14.54
N LEU A 216 5.50 -10.96 14.50
CA LEU A 216 5.63 -9.80 13.62
C LEU A 216 6.74 -8.85 14.08
N ILE A 217 6.90 -8.65 15.38
CA ILE A 217 7.97 -7.84 15.95
C ILE A 217 9.32 -8.51 15.71
N ASP A 218 9.42 -9.82 15.88
CA ASP A 218 10.64 -10.57 15.59
C ASP A 218 11.03 -10.40 14.12
N LYS A 219 10.09 -10.56 13.21
CA LYS A 219 10.31 -10.32 11.78
C LYS A 219 10.73 -8.88 11.51
N LEU A 220 10.05 -7.87 12.07
CA LEU A 220 10.39 -6.46 11.89
C LEU A 220 11.80 -6.16 12.41
N SER A 221 12.19 -6.76 13.53
CA SER A 221 13.51 -6.56 14.16
C SER A 221 14.67 -7.00 13.26
N HIS A 222 14.42 -7.88 12.27
CA HIS A 222 15.38 -8.31 11.27
C HIS A 222 15.31 -7.51 9.95
N LEU A 223 14.29 -6.65 9.78
CA LEU A 223 14.09 -5.88 8.57
C LEU A 223 14.64 -4.44 8.64
N THR A 224 14.82 -3.90 9.85
CA THR A 224 15.23 -2.50 10.04
C THR A 224 16.42 -2.36 10.97
N SER A 225 17.30 -1.39 10.68
CA SER A 225 18.38 -0.98 11.57
C SER A 225 17.94 0.03 12.65
N LEU A 226 16.74 0.59 12.52
CA LEU A 226 16.17 1.54 13.49
C LEU A 226 15.80 0.85 14.81
N PRO A 227 15.76 1.57 15.94
CA PRO A 227 15.14 1.09 17.17
C PRO A 227 13.71 0.61 16.91
N VAL A 228 13.35 -0.56 17.49
CA VAL A 228 12.02 -1.17 17.32
C VAL A 228 11.14 -0.90 18.52
N LEU A 229 9.89 -0.55 18.25
CA LEU A 229 8.85 -0.24 19.21
C LEU A 229 7.77 -1.33 19.23
N ALA A 230 7.34 -1.75 20.43
CA ALA A 230 6.22 -2.67 20.65
C ALA A 230 5.26 -2.14 21.71
N LYS A 231 4.00 -1.84 21.32
CA LYS A 231 2.90 -1.42 22.22
C LYS A 231 1.64 -2.30 21.99
N PRO A 232 1.62 -3.54 22.49
CA PRO A 232 0.49 -4.43 22.30
C PRO A 232 -0.73 -4.04 23.15
N ASN A 233 -1.91 -4.51 22.77
CA ASN A 233 -3.10 -4.48 23.61
C ASN A 233 -2.99 -5.47 24.77
N ALA A 234 -3.75 -5.27 25.84
CA ALA A 234 -3.91 -6.26 26.93
C ALA A 234 -4.80 -7.46 26.49
N GLY A 235 -4.53 -8.02 25.32
CA GLY A 235 -5.38 -9.01 24.65
C GLY A 235 -6.44 -8.37 23.78
N LEU A 236 -7.47 -9.15 23.41
CA LEU A 236 -8.65 -8.63 22.73
C LEU A 236 -9.72 -8.29 23.79
N PRO A 237 -10.50 -7.24 23.60
CA PRO A 237 -11.60 -6.92 24.50
C PRO A 237 -12.68 -8.01 24.44
N ASP A 238 -13.26 -8.35 25.58
CA ASP A 238 -14.47 -9.17 25.64
C ASP A 238 -15.61 -8.43 24.93
N PRO A 239 -16.24 -9.02 23.92
CA PRO A 239 -17.27 -8.34 23.12
C PRO A 239 -18.47 -7.85 23.90
N ARG A 240 -18.77 -8.43 25.09
CA ARG A 240 -19.94 -8.09 25.92
C ARG A 240 -19.66 -7.00 26.92
N THR A 241 -18.46 -7.05 27.51
CA THR A 241 -18.12 -6.16 28.63
C THR A 241 -17.15 -5.04 28.23
N GLY A 242 -16.57 -5.10 27.04
CA GLY A 242 -15.51 -4.20 26.61
C GLY A 242 -14.20 -4.34 27.41
N LYS A 243 -14.15 -5.28 28.35
CA LYS A 243 -12.99 -5.45 29.25
C LYS A 243 -11.92 -6.32 28.61
N TYR A 244 -10.70 -5.92 28.83
CA TYR A 244 -9.52 -6.69 28.45
C TYR A 244 -9.21 -7.70 29.56
N ALA A 245 -9.17 -9.00 29.22
CA ALA A 245 -9.08 -10.08 30.19
C ALA A 245 -7.69 -10.77 30.25
N MET A 246 -6.67 -10.20 29.60
CA MET A 246 -5.34 -10.79 29.63
C MET A 246 -4.72 -10.64 31.03
N SER A 247 -4.16 -11.73 31.56
CA SER A 247 -3.45 -11.69 32.83
C SER A 247 -2.08 -11.00 32.66
N LEU A 248 -1.66 -10.30 33.70
CA LEU A 248 -0.32 -9.68 33.79
C LEU A 248 0.82 -10.67 33.51
N GLN A 249 0.66 -11.93 33.95
CA GLN A 249 1.64 -12.99 33.68
C GLN A 249 1.81 -13.27 32.18
N LYS A 250 0.72 -13.36 31.41
CA LYS A 250 0.80 -13.58 29.95
C LYS A 250 1.41 -12.38 29.22
N PHE A 251 1.12 -11.19 29.72
CA PHE A 251 1.78 -9.97 29.22
C PHE A 251 3.29 -10.01 29.47
N GLU A 252 3.72 -10.36 30.68
CA GLU A 252 5.13 -10.51 31.05
C GLU A 252 5.84 -11.56 30.18
N GLU A 253 5.23 -12.71 29.93
CA GLU A 253 5.80 -13.77 29.09
C GLU A 253 6.04 -13.27 27.63
N ALA A 254 5.13 -12.50 27.07
CA ALA A 254 5.30 -11.93 25.74
C ALA A 254 6.32 -10.77 25.73
N ALA A 255 6.33 -9.94 26.79
CA ALA A 255 7.31 -8.86 26.93
C ALA A 255 8.74 -9.40 26.94
N LYS A 256 9.00 -10.53 27.60
CA LYS A 256 10.31 -11.21 27.55
C LYS A 256 10.72 -11.57 26.14
N LYS A 257 9.80 -12.04 25.31
CA LYS A 257 10.07 -12.37 23.91
C LYS A 257 10.36 -11.13 23.08
N PHE A 258 9.66 -10.01 23.29
CA PHE A 258 10.01 -8.74 22.66
C PHE A 258 11.44 -8.29 23.00
N ILE A 259 11.84 -8.42 24.27
CA ILE A 259 13.20 -8.11 24.71
C ILE A 259 14.21 -9.03 24.01
N GLU A 260 13.93 -10.32 23.89
CA GLU A 260 14.77 -11.32 23.20
C GLU A 260 14.91 -11.02 21.70
N SER A 261 13.84 -10.50 21.04
CA SER A 261 13.88 -10.05 19.65
C SER A 261 14.59 -8.69 19.45
N GLY A 262 15.14 -8.09 20.52
CA GLY A 262 15.92 -6.85 20.45
C GLY A 262 15.08 -5.58 20.31
N VAL A 263 13.87 -5.56 20.86
CA VAL A 263 13.04 -4.36 20.96
C VAL A 263 13.69 -3.37 21.93
N ASN A 264 13.69 -2.08 21.56
CA ASN A 264 14.25 -1.00 22.36
C ASN A 264 13.17 -0.23 23.14
N LEU A 265 11.99 -0.03 22.52
CA LEU A 265 10.90 0.76 23.08
C LEU A 265 9.72 -0.16 23.40
N LEU A 266 9.35 -0.20 24.67
CA LEU A 266 8.30 -1.09 25.18
C LEU A 266 7.21 -0.27 25.86
N GLY A 267 5.96 -0.57 25.58
CA GLY A 267 4.80 0.05 26.22
C GLY A 267 3.56 -0.81 26.11
N GLY A 268 2.42 -0.18 26.28
CA GLY A 268 1.13 -0.82 26.13
C GLY A 268 0.17 0.03 25.30
N CYS A 269 -0.85 -0.61 24.71
CA CYS A 269 -1.94 0.04 24.02
C CYS A 269 -3.26 -0.32 24.73
N CYS A 270 -4.36 -0.46 24.02
CA CYS A 270 -5.70 -0.64 24.59
C CYS A 270 -5.76 -1.70 25.69
N GLY A 271 -6.40 -1.35 26.80
CA GLY A 271 -6.59 -2.22 27.97
C GLY A 271 -5.40 -2.34 28.92
N THR A 272 -4.21 -1.81 28.56
CA THR A 272 -3.07 -1.76 29.48
C THR A 272 -3.24 -0.64 30.51
N ASN A 273 -2.59 -0.77 31.66
CA ASN A 273 -2.62 0.17 32.77
C ASN A 273 -1.23 0.31 33.40
N PRO A 274 -1.00 1.15 34.41
CA PRO A 274 0.30 1.32 35.07
C PRO A 274 0.95 0.01 35.54
N GLU A 275 0.20 -1.00 35.98
CA GLU A 275 0.76 -2.30 36.40
C GLU A 275 1.51 -3.02 35.27
N HIS A 276 1.04 -2.88 34.02
CA HIS A 276 1.74 -3.42 32.84
C HIS A 276 3.09 -2.72 32.63
N ILE A 277 3.16 -1.41 32.84
CA ILE A 277 4.40 -0.63 32.69
C ILE A 277 5.39 -1.01 33.79
N GLN A 278 4.92 -1.17 35.05
CA GLN A 278 5.77 -1.65 36.16
C GLN A 278 6.39 -3.03 35.90
N ILE A 279 5.69 -3.90 35.14
CA ILE A 279 6.26 -5.17 34.69
C ILE A 279 7.39 -4.93 33.69
N LEU A 280 7.19 -4.04 32.73
CA LEU A 280 8.23 -3.70 31.75
C LEU A 280 9.44 -3.08 32.44
N GLU A 281 9.25 -2.18 33.39
CA GLU A 281 10.32 -1.57 34.21
C GLU A 281 11.17 -2.67 34.89
N LYS A 282 10.53 -3.58 35.63
CA LYS A 282 11.22 -4.70 36.30
C LYS A 282 11.98 -5.61 35.33
N LEU A 283 11.42 -5.84 34.15
CA LEU A 283 12.05 -6.70 33.14
C LEU A 283 13.27 -6.06 32.48
N THR A 284 13.30 -4.74 32.41
CA THR A 284 14.37 -3.97 31.73
C THR A 284 15.39 -3.32 32.67
N GLU A 285 15.07 -3.27 33.95
CA GLU A 285 15.93 -2.66 34.98
C GLU A 285 17.35 -3.25 34.95
N ASN A 286 18.36 -2.35 34.90
CA ASN A 286 19.78 -2.69 34.82
C ASN A 286 20.19 -3.59 33.63
N LYS A 287 19.35 -3.69 32.57
CA LYS A 287 19.63 -4.44 31.36
C LYS A 287 19.85 -3.53 30.16
N LYS A 288 20.47 -4.07 29.14
CA LYS A 288 20.59 -3.44 27.82
C LYS A 288 19.78 -4.24 26.79
N PRO A 289 19.23 -3.58 25.79
CA PRO A 289 18.60 -4.29 24.66
C PRO A 289 19.56 -5.28 24.02
N VAL A 290 19.01 -6.39 23.55
CA VAL A 290 19.77 -7.36 22.76
C VAL A 290 20.26 -6.68 21.49
N SER A 291 21.57 -6.77 21.23
CA SER A 291 22.14 -6.24 19.99
C SER A 291 21.63 -7.04 18.81
N ARG A 292 21.02 -6.38 17.84
CA ARG A 292 20.59 -6.98 16.60
C ARG A 292 21.69 -6.84 15.55
N ASP A 293 22.10 -7.97 14.97
CA ASP A 293 23.02 -7.97 13.83
C ASP A 293 22.18 -7.83 12.53
N VAL A 294 21.70 -6.61 12.29
CA VAL A 294 20.88 -6.28 11.12
C VAL A 294 21.70 -5.49 10.12
N THR A 295 21.94 -6.08 8.99
CA THR A 295 22.47 -5.35 7.84
C THR A 295 21.33 -4.56 7.18
N LYS A 296 21.46 -3.24 7.14
CA LYS A 296 20.51 -2.37 6.44
C LYS A 296 20.32 -2.86 5.00
N ARG A 297 19.09 -3.07 4.61
CA ARG A 297 18.73 -3.47 3.24
C ARG A 297 18.35 -2.23 2.42
N TYR A 298 18.77 -2.23 1.17
CA TYR A 298 18.57 -1.13 0.23
C TYR A 298 17.65 -1.58 -0.89
N GLY A 299 16.78 -0.70 -1.36
CA GLY A 299 15.84 -1.03 -2.40
C GLY A 299 14.64 -0.09 -2.44
N VAL A 300 13.65 -0.48 -3.21
CA VAL A 300 12.39 0.24 -3.44
C VAL A 300 11.20 -0.62 -3.07
N CYS A 301 10.06 0.00 -2.81
CA CYS A 301 8.84 -0.74 -2.53
C CYS A 301 7.59 0.04 -2.99
N SER A 302 6.55 -0.71 -3.30
CA SER A 302 5.16 -0.26 -3.19
C SER A 302 4.67 -0.48 -1.76
N ALA A 303 3.41 -0.27 -1.48
CA ALA A 303 2.84 -0.58 -0.16
C ALA A 303 2.92 -2.08 0.19
N SER A 304 2.83 -2.97 -0.79
CA SER A 304 2.69 -4.41 -0.57
C SER A 304 3.88 -5.25 -1.00
N LYS A 305 4.75 -4.74 -1.87
CA LYS A 305 5.92 -5.43 -2.41
C LYS A 305 7.19 -4.62 -2.23
N ALA A 306 8.25 -5.29 -1.77
CA ALA A 306 9.60 -4.75 -1.69
C ALA A 306 10.50 -5.42 -2.73
N PHE A 307 11.37 -4.64 -3.36
CA PHE A 307 12.46 -5.11 -4.20
C PHE A 307 13.79 -4.61 -3.63
N TYR A 308 14.73 -5.52 -3.43
CA TYR A 308 16.03 -5.21 -2.87
C TYR A 308 17.11 -5.12 -3.95
N SER A 309 17.93 -4.08 -3.90
CA SER A 309 18.93 -3.75 -4.93
C SER A 309 20.07 -4.77 -5.07
N ASP A 310 20.18 -5.72 -4.16
CA ASP A 310 21.15 -6.84 -4.22
C ASP A 310 20.67 -8.02 -5.08
N GLN A 311 19.42 -7.98 -5.57
CA GLN A 311 18.81 -9.01 -6.40
C GLN A 311 18.83 -8.62 -7.88
N VAL A 312 18.79 -9.64 -8.75
CA VAL A 312 18.55 -9.41 -10.19
C VAL A 312 17.05 -9.17 -10.41
N GLY A 313 16.72 -8.04 -11.04
CA GLY A 313 15.36 -7.65 -11.34
C GLY A 313 15.17 -7.14 -12.77
N VAL A 314 13.93 -7.23 -13.23
CA VAL A 314 13.48 -6.71 -14.52
C VAL A 314 12.70 -5.42 -14.29
N VAL A 315 13.13 -4.35 -14.94
CA VAL A 315 12.45 -3.06 -15.00
C VAL A 315 11.69 -2.96 -16.32
N GLY A 316 10.38 -2.82 -16.22
CA GLY A 316 9.51 -2.68 -17.39
C GLY A 316 9.65 -1.32 -18.05
N GLU A 317 10.02 -1.28 -19.35
CA GLU A 317 10.33 -0.07 -20.12
C GLU A 317 9.15 0.49 -20.94
N ARG A 318 7.95 -0.09 -20.84
CA ARG A 318 6.88 0.22 -21.80
C ARG A 318 6.14 1.52 -21.52
N ILE A 319 6.15 2.01 -20.29
CA ILE A 319 5.54 3.30 -19.92
C ILE A 319 6.54 4.42 -20.25
N ASN A 320 6.73 4.65 -21.54
CA ASN A 320 7.62 5.67 -22.08
C ASN A 320 7.12 6.06 -23.47
N PRO A 321 6.88 7.36 -23.76
CA PRO A 321 6.32 7.82 -25.03
C PRO A 321 7.31 7.75 -26.23
N THR A 322 8.60 7.58 -25.97
CA THR A 322 9.64 7.57 -27.00
C THR A 322 9.37 6.48 -28.05
N GLY A 323 9.16 6.88 -29.30
CA GLY A 323 8.88 5.98 -30.40
C GLY A 323 7.47 5.37 -30.44
N LYS A 324 6.59 5.67 -29.47
CA LYS A 324 5.27 5.07 -29.31
C LYS A 324 4.15 6.09 -29.53
N LYS A 325 3.78 6.36 -30.79
CA LYS A 325 2.77 7.37 -31.16
C LYS A 325 1.42 7.23 -30.43
N ARG A 326 0.96 6.00 -30.22
CA ARG A 326 -0.33 5.75 -29.51
C ARG A 326 -0.24 6.15 -28.04
N PHE A 327 0.88 5.84 -27.39
CA PHE A 327 1.09 6.20 -25.99
C PHE A 327 1.27 7.72 -25.83
N ALA A 328 2.05 8.36 -26.73
CA ALA A 328 2.19 9.81 -26.74
C ALA A 328 0.84 10.53 -26.91
N LYS A 329 -0.04 9.99 -27.80
CA LYS A 329 -1.40 10.52 -27.95
C LYS A 329 -2.23 10.34 -26.67
N ALA A 330 -2.17 9.18 -26.02
CA ALA A 330 -2.88 8.93 -24.77
C ALA A 330 -2.47 9.92 -23.66
N LEU A 331 -1.16 10.28 -23.57
CA LEU A 331 -0.69 11.30 -22.64
C LEU A 331 -1.29 12.69 -22.94
N LEU A 332 -1.33 13.09 -24.23
CA LEU A 332 -1.94 14.35 -24.64
C LEU A 332 -3.45 14.40 -24.37
N ASP A 333 -4.13 13.28 -24.61
CA ASP A 333 -5.57 13.12 -24.36
C ASP A 333 -5.87 12.88 -22.86
N GLN A 334 -4.87 12.78 -21.98
CA GLN A 334 -4.95 12.45 -20.55
C GLN A 334 -5.65 11.10 -20.29
N ASP A 335 -5.49 10.15 -21.19
CA ASP A 335 -6.04 8.79 -21.08
C ASP A 335 -5.15 7.93 -20.18
N LEU A 336 -5.42 8.01 -18.87
CA LEU A 336 -4.66 7.27 -17.86
C LEU A 336 -4.92 5.75 -17.91
N ASP A 337 -5.99 5.27 -18.54
CA ASP A 337 -6.29 3.85 -18.63
C ASP A 337 -5.28 3.12 -19.51
N VAL A 338 -4.75 3.79 -20.55
CA VAL A 338 -3.63 3.26 -21.35
C VAL A 338 -2.37 3.04 -20.51
N ILE A 339 -2.09 3.95 -19.56
CA ILE A 339 -0.97 3.80 -18.62
C ILE A 339 -1.20 2.60 -17.70
N ALA A 340 -2.39 2.48 -17.13
CA ALA A 340 -2.80 1.36 -16.29
C ALA A 340 -2.64 0.01 -17.00
N ARG A 341 -3.10 -0.08 -18.25
CA ARG A 341 -2.95 -1.27 -19.08
C ARG A 341 -1.47 -1.65 -19.28
N PHE A 342 -0.61 -0.70 -19.62
CA PHE A 342 0.82 -0.99 -19.81
C PHE A 342 1.49 -1.42 -18.50
N ALA A 343 1.04 -0.90 -17.35
CA ALA A 343 1.53 -1.35 -16.05
C ALA A 343 1.13 -2.81 -15.78
N LEU A 344 -0.14 -3.16 -16.02
CA LEU A 344 -0.66 -4.52 -15.83
C LEU A 344 0.00 -5.52 -16.78
N GLU A 345 0.09 -5.22 -18.08
CA GLU A 345 0.74 -6.08 -19.07
C GLU A 345 2.19 -6.41 -18.66
N GLN A 346 2.93 -5.42 -18.15
CA GLN A 346 4.30 -5.63 -17.71
C GLN A 346 4.39 -6.43 -16.40
N LYS A 347 3.46 -6.21 -15.47
CA LYS A 347 3.34 -7.02 -14.25
C LYS A 347 3.05 -8.48 -14.58
N GLU A 348 2.08 -8.74 -15.45
CA GLU A 348 1.70 -10.10 -15.89
C GLU A 348 2.83 -10.80 -16.65
N ALA A 349 3.62 -10.03 -17.41
CA ALA A 349 4.80 -10.54 -18.10
C ALA A 349 5.98 -10.83 -17.14
N GLY A 350 5.89 -10.43 -15.86
CA GLY A 350 6.87 -10.74 -14.82
C GLY A 350 7.92 -9.65 -14.58
N ALA A 351 7.61 -8.39 -14.83
CA ALA A 351 8.42 -7.27 -14.37
C ALA A 351 8.47 -7.23 -12.83
N ASP A 352 9.61 -6.85 -12.28
CA ASP A 352 9.81 -6.64 -10.85
C ASP A 352 9.56 -5.17 -10.45
N LEU A 353 9.83 -4.21 -11.35
CA LEU A 353 9.65 -2.77 -11.22
C LEU A 353 9.09 -2.17 -12.53
N LEU A 354 8.56 -0.96 -12.44
CA LEU A 354 8.13 -0.19 -13.62
C LEU A 354 8.88 1.12 -13.72
N ASP A 355 9.49 1.39 -14.88
CA ASP A 355 10.02 2.70 -15.23
C ASP A 355 8.89 3.55 -15.84
N VAL A 356 8.64 4.74 -15.24
CA VAL A 356 7.49 5.58 -15.57
C VAL A 356 7.97 6.92 -16.12
N ASN A 357 7.88 7.07 -17.44
CA ASN A 357 8.19 8.29 -18.17
C ASN A 357 6.93 8.82 -18.87
N VAL A 358 6.57 10.06 -18.58
CA VAL A 358 5.44 10.77 -19.20
C VAL A 358 5.89 12.01 -20.00
N GLY A 359 7.21 12.18 -20.15
CA GLY A 359 7.82 13.33 -20.82
C GLY A 359 7.55 13.32 -22.33
N TYR A 360 6.63 14.18 -22.77
CA TYR A 360 6.32 14.36 -24.18
C TYR A 360 5.97 15.83 -24.49
N PRO A 361 6.40 16.37 -25.63
CA PRO A 361 6.06 17.74 -26.00
C PRO A 361 4.56 18.02 -25.93
N GLY A 362 4.16 18.99 -25.12
CA GLY A 362 2.77 19.38 -24.89
C GLY A 362 2.14 18.72 -23.66
N VAL A 363 2.84 17.85 -22.94
CA VAL A 363 2.41 17.28 -21.66
C VAL A 363 3.04 18.06 -20.52
N ASP A 364 2.24 18.46 -19.54
CA ASP A 364 2.71 19.03 -18.27
C ASP A 364 3.10 17.88 -17.33
N GLU A 365 4.40 17.60 -17.22
CA GLU A 365 4.93 16.53 -16.39
C GLU A 365 4.67 16.73 -14.89
N GLU A 366 4.58 17.99 -14.41
CA GLU A 366 4.35 18.29 -13.00
C GLU A 366 2.96 17.81 -12.54
N VAL A 367 2.01 17.73 -13.48
CA VAL A 367 0.64 17.24 -13.27
C VAL A 367 0.49 15.79 -13.71
N MET A 368 1.05 15.44 -14.89
CA MET A 368 0.85 14.12 -15.49
C MET A 368 1.56 13.00 -14.73
N LEU A 369 2.78 13.23 -14.23
CA LEU A 369 3.54 12.19 -13.53
C LEU A 369 2.85 11.75 -12.23
N PRO A 370 2.41 12.66 -11.33
CA PRO A 370 1.61 12.27 -10.17
C PRO A 370 0.29 11.58 -10.53
N ALA A 371 -0.40 12.02 -11.58
CA ALA A 371 -1.64 11.38 -12.03
C ALA A 371 -1.40 9.95 -12.54
N ALA A 372 -0.34 9.74 -13.34
CA ALA A 372 0.07 8.43 -13.81
C ALA A 372 0.44 7.49 -12.66
N ILE A 373 1.20 7.98 -11.67
CA ILE A 373 1.57 7.21 -10.47
C ILE A 373 0.33 6.76 -9.70
N LYS A 374 -0.59 7.68 -9.41
CA LYS A 374 -1.86 7.35 -8.73
C LYS A 374 -2.64 6.29 -9.50
N LYS A 375 -2.74 6.44 -10.82
CA LYS A 375 -3.44 5.47 -11.67
C LYS A 375 -2.75 4.10 -11.69
N ILE A 376 -1.43 4.06 -11.81
CA ILE A 376 -0.67 2.79 -11.74
C ILE A 376 -0.91 2.11 -10.40
N GLN A 377 -0.76 2.83 -9.29
CA GLN A 377 -0.92 2.28 -7.94
C GLN A 377 -2.34 1.77 -7.64
N SER A 378 -3.36 2.26 -8.36
CA SER A 378 -4.73 1.76 -8.20
C SER A 378 -4.92 0.35 -8.78
N VAL A 379 -4.08 -0.08 -9.72
CA VAL A 379 -4.22 -1.36 -10.44
C VAL A 379 -3.00 -2.29 -10.30
N CYS A 380 -1.83 -1.74 -9.97
CA CYS A 380 -0.55 -2.44 -9.97
C CYS A 380 0.21 -2.22 -8.66
N ASP A 381 0.78 -3.28 -8.11
CA ASP A 381 1.51 -3.30 -6.84
C ASP A 381 3.04 -3.35 -7.01
N LEU A 382 3.56 -3.09 -8.21
CA LEU A 382 5.00 -3.05 -8.45
C LEU A 382 5.61 -1.73 -7.97
N PRO A 383 6.84 -1.75 -7.41
CA PRO A 383 7.61 -0.54 -7.13
C PRO A 383 7.89 0.27 -8.40
N LEU A 384 8.05 1.58 -8.25
CA LEU A 384 8.19 2.51 -9.37
C LEU A 384 9.57 3.15 -9.42
N ILE A 385 10.04 3.38 -10.64
CA ILE A 385 11.14 4.28 -10.98
C ILE A 385 10.52 5.48 -11.70
N LEU A 386 10.79 6.69 -11.21
CA LEU A 386 10.25 7.93 -11.77
C LEU A 386 11.27 8.49 -12.75
N ASP A 387 10.94 8.44 -14.05
CA ASP A 387 11.84 8.88 -15.12
C ASP A 387 11.38 10.25 -15.65
N SER A 388 12.06 11.29 -15.21
CA SER A 388 11.85 12.67 -15.67
C SER A 388 13.11 13.52 -15.50
N SER A 389 13.30 14.47 -16.39
CA SER A 389 14.31 15.52 -16.26
C SER A 389 13.80 16.76 -15.52
N ASN A 390 12.50 16.85 -15.22
CA ASN A 390 11.91 17.94 -14.47
C ASN A 390 11.97 17.66 -12.95
N PRO A 391 12.80 18.39 -12.16
CA PRO A 391 12.94 18.16 -10.73
C PRO A 391 11.62 18.30 -9.95
N LYS A 392 10.76 19.23 -10.39
CA LYS A 392 9.48 19.46 -9.71
C LYS A 392 8.48 18.36 -10.00
N ALA A 393 8.46 17.83 -11.23
CA ALA A 393 7.67 16.65 -11.56
C ALA A 393 8.10 15.43 -10.72
N LEU A 394 9.42 15.23 -10.56
CA LEU A 394 9.98 14.17 -9.70
C LEU A 394 9.55 14.35 -8.24
N GLU A 395 9.66 15.54 -7.67
CA GLU A 395 9.25 15.81 -6.30
C GLU A 395 7.75 15.58 -6.11
N ASN A 396 6.90 16.11 -7.01
CA ASN A 396 5.46 15.88 -6.98
C ASN A 396 5.12 14.38 -7.09
N GLY A 397 5.84 13.66 -7.95
CA GLY A 397 5.71 12.21 -8.09
C GLY A 397 6.08 11.46 -6.82
N LEU A 398 7.23 11.78 -6.21
CA LEU A 398 7.69 11.15 -4.97
C LEU A 398 6.70 11.34 -3.82
N ARG A 399 6.03 12.47 -3.73
CA ARG A 399 5.00 12.71 -2.69
C ARG A 399 3.86 11.70 -2.79
N VAL A 400 3.40 11.40 -4.01
CA VAL A 400 2.23 10.53 -4.23
C VAL A 400 2.56 9.04 -4.36
N VAL A 401 3.84 8.64 -4.34
CA VAL A 401 4.21 7.23 -4.28
C VAL A 401 3.87 6.65 -2.92
N ASN A 402 3.06 5.59 -2.90
CA ASN A 402 2.76 4.81 -1.69
C ASN A 402 3.87 3.76 -1.49
N GLY A 403 4.95 4.16 -0.85
CA GLY A 403 6.16 3.38 -0.68
C GLY A 403 7.43 4.21 -0.90
N LYS A 404 8.54 3.53 -1.26
CA LYS A 404 9.83 4.11 -1.64
C LYS A 404 10.08 3.87 -3.12
N ALA A 405 10.15 4.92 -3.95
CA ALA A 405 10.49 4.84 -5.36
C ALA A 405 12.00 4.99 -5.61
N ALA A 406 12.41 4.87 -6.88
CA ALA A 406 13.68 5.36 -7.37
C ALA A 406 13.48 6.57 -8.30
N ILE A 407 14.49 7.42 -8.41
CA ILE A 407 14.56 8.51 -9.39
C ILE A 407 15.43 8.06 -10.57
N ASN A 408 14.98 8.27 -11.77
CA ASN A 408 15.74 8.19 -13.03
C ASN A 408 15.72 9.60 -13.65
N SER A 409 16.80 10.44 -13.59
CA SER A 409 18.13 10.12 -13.11
C SER A 409 18.93 11.37 -12.68
N VAL A 410 20.08 11.14 -12.05
CA VAL A 410 21.13 12.14 -11.88
C VAL A 410 22.29 11.83 -12.84
N ASN A 411 23.08 12.85 -13.22
CA ASN A 411 24.31 12.69 -14.01
C ASN A 411 25.44 13.58 -13.47
N GLY A 412 26.63 13.51 -14.09
CA GLY A 412 27.83 14.23 -13.65
C GLY A 412 27.82 15.75 -13.88
N LYS A 413 26.76 16.32 -14.50
CA LYS A 413 26.62 17.77 -14.69
C LYS A 413 26.32 18.47 -13.39
N GLU A 414 26.92 19.65 -13.15
CA GLU A 414 26.70 20.39 -11.92
C GLU A 414 25.22 20.78 -11.72
N GLU A 415 24.49 21.11 -12.77
CA GLU A 415 23.07 21.42 -12.72
C GLU A 415 22.27 20.23 -12.18
N SER A 416 22.52 19.02 -12.73
CA SER A 416 21.84 17.78 -12.32
C SER A 416 22.16 17.42 -10.89
N LEU A 417 23.44 17.51 -10.50
CA LEU A 417 23.88 17.25 -9.13
C LEU A 417 23.22 18.18 -8.10
N ASN A 418 23.14 19.48 -8.43
CA ASN A 418 22.61 20.49 -7.53
C ASN A 418 21.06 20.50 -7.46
N THR A 419 20.37 19.92 -8.45
CA THR A 419 18.89 19.90 -8.48
C THR A 419 18.31 18.56 -8.04
N ILE A 420 18.90 17.44 -8.43
CA ILE A 420 18.33 16.11 -8.18
C ILE A 420 18.78 15.53 -6.83
N LEU A 421 20.08 15.69 -6.46
CA LEU A 421 20.57 15.13 -5.19
C LEU A 421 19.84 15.67 -3.96
N PRO A 422 19.49 16.97 -3.85
CA PRO A 422 18.69 17.45 -2.72
C PRO A 422 17.30 16.77 -2.61
N ILE A 423 16.64 16.50 -3.74
CA ILE A 423 15.36 15.80 -3.76
C ILE A 423 15.58 14.34 -3.32
N ALA A 424 16.58 13.67 -3.88
CA ALA A 424 16.91 12.31 -3.48
C ALA A 424 17.24 12.19 -1.99
N ALA A 425 18.00 13.14 -1.43
CA ALA A 425 18.34 13.19 0.00
C ALA A 425 17.12 13.43 0.88
N LYS A 426 16.22 14.35 0.47
CA LYS A 426 14.98 14.67 1.21
C LYS A 426 14.10 13.44 1.42
N TYR A 427 13.91 12.63 0.37
CA TYR A 427 13.08 11.42 0.42
C TYR A 427 13.91 10.15 0.66
N ASN A 428 15.22 10.26 0.73
CA ASN A 428 16.19 9.17 0.83
C ASN A 428 15.83 8.00 -0.12
N THR A 429 15.59 8.36 -1.38
CA THR A 429 15.14 7.46 -2.44
C THR A 429 16.33 6.77 -3.11
N CYS A 430 16.10 5.64 -3.82
CA CYS A 430 17.10 5.12 -4.73
C CYS A 430 17.24 6.05 -5.94
N LEU A 431 18.43 6.09 -6.54
CA LEU A 431 18.77 7.06 -7.57
C LEU A 431 19.62 6.43 -8.68
N VAL A 432 19.12 6.47 -9.90
CA VAL A 432 19.89 6.09 -11.10
C VAL A 432 20.95 7.15 -11.38
N ALA A 433 22.21 6.75 -11.47
CA ALA A 433 23.37 7.60 -11.70
C ALA A 433 23.97 7.33 -13.09
N LEU A 434 23.69 8.23 -14.03
CA LEU A 434 24.17 8.12 -15.41
C LEU A 434 25.64 8.52 -15.50
N CYS A 435 26.49 7.68 -16.08
CA CYS A 435 27.92 7.93 -16.30
C CYS A 435 28.15 8.87 -17.49
N LEU A 436 27.58 10.09 -17.44
CA LEU A 436 27.76 11.15 -18.43
C LEU A 436 27.90 12.51 -17.73
N ASP A 437 28.52 13.47 -18.39
CA ASP A 437 28.68 14.85 -17.93
C ASP A 437 28.50 15.89 -19.07
N ASP A 438 29.05 17.08 -18.93
CA ASP A 438 28.92 18.15 -19.92
C ASP A 438 29.61 17.84 -21.24
N GLU A 439 30.61 16.94 -21.26
CA GLU A 439 31.28 16.45 -22.47
C GLU A 439 30.48 15.35 -23.17
N GLY A 440 29.42 14.84 -22.54
CA GLY A 440 28.57 13.78 -23.04
C GLY A 440 28.90 12.42 -22.44
N ILE A 441 28.71 11.35 -23.22
CA ILE A 441 28.98 9.97 -22.77
C ILE A 441 30.43 9.63 -23.11
N PRO A 442 31.30 9.33 -22.12
CA PRO A 442 32.69 8.97 -22.39
C PRO A 442 32.81 7.67 -23.17
N GLU A 443 33.84 7.65 -24.07
CA GLU A 443 34.13 6.48 -24.91
C GLU A 443 34.77 5.33 -24.14
N ASP A 444 35.47 5.61 -23.04
CA ASP A 444 36.18 4.60 -22.24
C ASP A 444 35.55 4.38 -20.83
N ALA A 445 35.68 3.17 -20.33
CA ALA A 445 35.16 2.79 -19.00
C ALA A 445 35.77 3.59 -17.86
N GLN A 446 37.07 3.95 -17.96
CA GLN A 446 37.76 4.66 -16.88
C GLN A 446 37.14 6.05 -16.63
N LYS A 447 36.82 6.79 -17.68
CA LYS A 447 36.16 8.08 -17.57
C LYS A 447 34.72 7.95 -17.05
N ARG A 448 33.98 6.91 -17.48
CA ARG A 448 32.65 6.59 -16.93
C ARG A 448 32.73 6.35 -15.43
N ILE A 449 33.74 5.61 -14.98
CA ILE A 449 34.01 5.35 -13.56
C ILE A 449 34.36 6.65 -12.81
N GLU A 450 35.10 7.56 -13.40
CA GLU A 450 35.45 8.86 -12.81
C GLU A 450 34.19 9.71 -12.58
N ILE A 451 33.26 9.73 -13.55
CA ILE A 451 31.97 10.42 -13.40
C ILE A 451 31.13 9.74 -12.31
N ALA A 452 31.06 8.40 -12.30
CA ALA A 452 30.36 7.66 -11.26
C ALA A 452 30.89 8.00 -9.87
N LYS A 453 32.23 8.07 -9.70
CA LYS A 453 32.86 8.48 -8.42
C LYS A 453 32.47 9.90 -8.03
N LYS A 454 32.50 10.85 -8.98
CA LYS A 454 32.07 12.24 -8.73
C LYS A 454 30.63 12.28 -8.20
N ILE A 455 29.70 11.51 -8.80
CA ILE A 455 28.30 11.44 -8.35
C ILE A 455 28.23 10.82 -6.93
N ILE A 456 28.95 9.72 -6.69
CA ILE A 456 28.99 9.03 -5.39
C ILE A 456 29.50 9.97 -4.30
N ASP A 457 30.61 10.69 -4.54
CA ASP A 457 31.19 11.61 -3.55
C ASP A 457 30.24 12.77 -3.23
N ARG A 458 29.51 13.30 -4.23
CA ARG A 458 28.50 14.34 -4.00
C ARG A 458 27.27 13.83 -3.25
N ALA A 459 26.85 12.61 -3.56
CA ALA A 459 25.73 11.96 -2.88
C ALA A 459 26.05 11.69 -1.40
N ASP A 460 27.28 11.19 -1.11
CA ASP A 460 27.74 10.94 0.25
C ASP A 460 27.77 12.22 1.09
N GLN A 461 28.22 13.35 0.53
CA GLN A 461 28.18 14.66 1.17
C GLN A 461 26.77 15.12 1.57
N MET A 462 25.75 14.62 0.91
CA MET A 462 24.33 14.85 1.21
C MET A 462 23.69 13.75 2.07
N GLY A 463 24.49 12.75 2.51
CA GLY A 463 24.02 11.64 3.34
C GLY A 463 23.30 10.54 2.57
N ILE A 464 23.42 10.49 1.24
CA ILE A 464 22.89 9.42 0.40
C ILE A 464 23.92 8.27 0.37
N ASP A 465 23.51 7.09 0.84
CA ASP A 465 24.38 5.90 0.82
C ASP A 465 24.62 5.43 -0.62
N LYS A 466 25.86 5.04 -0.92
CA LYS A 466 26.22 4.52 -2.25
C LYS A 466 25.40 3.30 -2.68
N LYS A 467 24.81 2.56 -1.76
CA LYS A 467 23.93 1.43 -2.05
C LYS A 467 22.51 1.83 -2.46
N ASP A 468 22.10 3.07 -2.24
CA ASP A 468 20.90 3.66 -2.81
C ASP A 468 21.17 4.27 -4.21
N LEU A 469 22.44 4.31 -4.68
CA LEU A 469 22.79 4.68 -6.05
C LEU A 469 22.80 3.45 -6.95
N TRP A 470 22.19 3.56 -8.13
CA TRP A 470 22.18 2.54 -9.18
C TRP A 470 22.94 3.05 -10.38
N ILE A 471 24.17 2.56 -10.59
CA ILE A 471 25.03 3.05 -11.67
C ILE A 471 24.51 2.56 -13.02
N ASP A 472 24.20 3.50 -13.91
CA ASP A 472 23.94 3.24 -15.33
C ASP A 472 25.20 3.61 -16.13
N ALA A 473 25.87 2.58 -16.59
CA ALA A 473 27.07 2.69 -17.43
C ALA A 473 26.78 3.16 -18.86
N LEU A 474 25.50 3.35 -19.22
CA LEU A 474 24.98 3.74 -20.52
C LEU A 474 25.27 2.74 -21.65
N THR A 475 24.19 2.16 -22.17
CA THR A 475 24.24 1.24 -23.30
C THR A 475 24.12 2.00 -24.61
N LEU A 476 25.19 2.07 -25.37
CA LEU A 476 25.18 2.65 -26.71
C LEU A 476 24.90 1.57 -27.77
N THR A 477 24.38 2.01 -28.92
CA THR A 477 23.99 1.09 -29.98
C THR A 477 25.20 0.57 -30.75
N LEU A 478 25.33 -0.73 -30.93
CA LEU A 478 26.41 -1.37 -31.70
C LEU A 478 26.43 -0.95 -33.18
N SER A 479 25.30 -0.52 -33.74
CA SER A 479 25.26 -0.03 -35.13
C SER A 479 26.05 1.27 -35.34
N ALA A 480 26.27 2.04 -34.27
CA ALA A 480 27.05 3.28 -34.33
C ALA A 480 28.44 3.14 -33.70
N GLN A 481 28.55 2.42 -32.60
CA GLN A 481 29.77 2.36 -31.77
C GLN A 481 29.95 0.96 -31.17
N GLN A 482 30.54 0.05 -31.95
CA GLN A 482 30.61 -1.37 -31.62
C GLN A 482 31.49 -1.66 -30.40
N ASP A 483 32.57 -0.90 -30.20
CA ASP A 483 33.50 -1.13 -29.07
C ASP A 483 32.92 -0.76 -27.71
N GLN A 484 31.90 0.07 -27.68
CA GLN A 484 31.31 0.60 -26.47
C GLN A 484 30.58 -0.44 -25.60
N ALA A 485 30.20 -1.58 -26.15
CA ALA A 485 29.60 -2.66 -25.37
C ALA A 485 30.55 -3.20 -24.29
N LEU A 486 31.85 -3.33 -24.62
CA LEU A 486 32.85 -3.80 -23.66
C LEU A 486 33.13 -2.76 -22.57
N GLU A 487 33.17 -1.49 -22.91
CA GLU A 487 33.34 -0.40 -21.94
C GLU A 487 32.17 -0.34 -20.96
N THR A 488 30.93 -0.53 -21.45
CA THR A 488 29.74 -0.65 -20.60
C THR A 488 29.87 -1.83 -19.63
N LEU A 489 30.27 -3.02 -20.12
CA LEU A 489 30.41 -4.20 -19.27
C LEU A 489 31.53 -4.05 -18.24
N GLN A 490 32.65 -3.39 -18.55
CA GLN A 490 33.73 -3.09 -17.60
C GLN A 490 33.26 -2.13 -16.50
N THR A 491 32.48 -1.11 -16.85
CA THR A 491 31.93 -0.15 -15.88
C THR A 491 30.94 -0.85 -14.94
N VAL A 492 30.09 -1.75 -15.45
CA VAL A 492 29.19 -2.58 -14.63
C VAL A 492 29.98 -3.45 -13.66
N GLU A 493 31.02 -4.15 -14.15
CA GLU A 493 31.86 -5.01 -13.31
C GLU A 493 32.56 -4.21 -12.19
N TRP A 494 33.07 -3.02 -12.53
CA TRP A 494 33.65 -2.14 -11.52
C TRP A 494 32.65 -1.78 -10.42
N ALA A 495 31.42 -1.38 -10.77
CA ALA A 495 30.42 -0.99 -9.79
C ALA A 495 30.03 -2.17 -8.89
N ASP A 496 29.82 -3.36 -9.46
CA ASP A 496 29.52 -4.59 -8.69
C ASP A 496 30.64 -4.92 -7.69
N LEU A 497 31.92 -4.81 -8.12
CA LEU A 497 33.08 -5.03 -7.25
C LEU A 497 33.18 -3.99 -6.10
N GLN A 498 32.60 -2.79 -6.27
CA GLN A 498 32.48 -1.79 -5.22
C GLN A 498 31.27 -2.02 -4.31
N GLY A 499 30.45 -3.01 -4.59
CA GLY A 499 29.18 -3.30 -3.90
C GLY A 499 28.13 -2.24 -4.17
N ILE A 500 28.13 -1.62 -5.35
CA ILE A 500 27.18 -0.60 -5.79
C ILE A 500 26.24 -1.24 -6.81
N PRO A 501 24.92 -1.19 -6.63
CA PRO A 501 23.96 -1.72 -7.59
C PRO A 501 24.08 -1.06 -8.96
N THR A 502 23.71 -1.80 -10.01
CA THR A 502 23.79 -1.36 -11.40
C THR A 502 22.46 -1.52 -12.10
N ILE A 503 22.20 -0.62 -13.03
CA ILE A 503 21.00 -0.63 -13.88
C ILE A 503 21.42 -0.34 -15.32
N LEU A 504 20.77 -0.94 -16.33
CA LEU A 504 21.06 -0.67 -17.75
C LEU A 504 19.79 -0.71 -18.60
N GLY A 505 19.69 0.26 -19.53
CA GLY A 505 18.78 0.21 -20.67
C GLY A 505 19.28 -0.79 -21.73
N VAL A 506 19.07 -2.07 -21.50
CA VAL A 506 19.66 -3.16 -22.29
C VAL A 506 19.17 -3.16 -23.75
N SER A 507 17.92 -2.79 -23.98
CA SER A 507 17.29 -2.81 -25.32
C SER A 507 17.99 -1.90 -26.34
N ASN A 508 18.74 -0.90 -25.88
CA ASN A 508 19.45 0.06 -26.75
C ASN A 508 20.57 -0.58 -27.57
N ILE A 509 21.24 -1.63 -27.04
CA ILE A 509 22.42 -2.24 -27.64
C ILE A 509 22.21 -2.67 -29.10
N SER A 510 21.03 -3.15 -29.43
CA SER A 510 20.70 -3.75 -30.73
C SER A 510 19.99 -2.82 -31.70
N PHE A 511 19.80 -1.54 -31.33
CA PHE A 511 19.06 -0.60 -32.17
C PHE A 511 19.71 -0.46 -33.59
N GLY A 512 18.87 -0.54 -34.62
CA GLY A 512 19.32 -0.46 -36.01
C GLY A 512 19.91 -1.75 -36.60
N LEU A 513 19.99 -2.84 -35.84
CA LEU A 513 20.51 -4.13 -36.32
C LEU A 513 19.38 -5.13 -36.58
N PRO A 514 19.57 -6.08 -37.53
CA PRO A 514 18.61 -7.14 -37.79
C PRO A 514 18.64 -8.17 -36.63
N LEU A 515 17.54 -8.95 -36.47
CA LEU A 515 17.40 -9.97 -35.42
C LEU A 515 17.84 -9.49 -34.06
N ARG A 516 17.37 -8.29 -33.69
CA ARG A 516 17.72 -7.55 -32.46
C ARG A 516 17.73 -8.42 -31.20
N ILE A 517 16.81 -9.38 -31.13
CA ILE A 517 16.65 -10.24 -29.95
C ILE A 517 17.93 -11.03 -29.62
N LEU A 518 18.63 -11.56 -30.62
CA LEU A 518 19.85 -12.36 -30.39
C LEU A 518 20.96 -11.51 -29.76
N ILE A 519 21.11 -10.27 -30.24
CA ILE A 519 22.13 -9.36 -29.70
C ILE A 519 21.74 -8.90 -28.29
N THR A 520 20.49 -8.48 -28.12
CA THR A 520 19.98 -8.01 -26.83
C THR A 520 20.08 -9.07 -25.75
N GLN A 521 19.66 -10.32 -26.04
CA GLN A 521 19.77 -11.45 -25.14
C GLN A 521 21.23 -11.81 -24.77
N THR A 522 22.12 -11.82 -25.78
CA THR A 522 23.53 -12.10 -25.55
C THR A 522 24.18 -11.03 -24.67
N PHE A 523 23.90 -9.75 -24.94
CA PHE A 523 24.41 -8.65 -24.13
C PHE A 523 23.83 -8.67 -22.71
N LEU A 524 22.53 -8.94 -22.56
CA LEU A 524 21.87 -9.08 -21.25
C LEU A 524 22.57 -10.14 -20.39
N ILE A 525 22.81 -11.33 -20.94
CA ILE A 525 23.50 -12.41 -20.21
C ILE A 525 24.93 -11.98 -19.85
N GLY A 526 25.63 -11.34 -20.77
CA GLY A 526 26.97 -10.78 -20.54
C GLY A 526 26.98 -9.76 -19.40
N ALA A 527 26.03 -8.81 -19.40
CA ALA A 527 25.90 -7.79 -18.37
C ALA A 527 25.52 -8.41 -16.99
N LEU A 528 24.58 -9.35 -16.96
CA LEU A 528 24.22 -10.08 -15.76
C LEU A 528 25.43 -10.83 -15.16
N SER A 529 26.25 -11.43 -15.99
CA SER A 529 27.48 -12.12 -15.55
C SER A 529 28.57 -11.18 -15.00
N LYS A 530 28.50 -9.90 -15.38
CA LYS A 530 29.35 -8.81 -14.87
C LYS A 530 28.78 -8.07 -13.68
N GLY A 531 27.64 -8.52 -13.13
CA GLY A 531 27.04 -7.96 -11.94
C GLY A 531 25.89 -6.98 -12.18
N LEU A 532 25.31 -6.95 -13.39
CA LEU A 532 24.08 -6.18 -13.61
C LEU A 532 22.97 -6.67 -12.66
N ARG A 533 22.36 -5.73 -11.91
CA ARG A 533 21.24 -6.01 -10.97
C ARG A 533 19.89 -5.71 -11.62
N LEU A 534 19.75 -4.61 -12.30
CA LEU A 534 18.47 -4.15 -12.84
C LEU A 534 18.57 -4.01 -14.37
N ALA A 535 17.78 -4.80 -15.09
CA ALA A 535 17.71 -4.75 -16.55
C ALA A 535 16.43 -4.01 -16.98
N ILE A 536 16.57 -2.82 -17.59
CA ILE A 536 15.45 -2.10 -18.22
C ILE A 536 15.23 -2.76 -19.59
N ILE A 537 14.16 -3.55 -19.71
CA ILE A 537 13.79 -4.32 -20.90
C ILE A 537 12.28 -4.37 -21.08
N ASN A 538 11.83 -4.78 -22.26
CA ASN A 538 10.43 -5.12 -22.48
C ASN A 538 10.12 -6.52 -21.90
N PRO A 539 9.38 -6.64 -20.79
CA PRO A 539 9.10 -7.93 -20.17
C PRO A 539 8.19 -8.83 -21.02
N ASN A 540 7.48 -8.27 -22.01
CA ASN A 540 6.70 -9.06 -22.96
C ASN A 540 7.58 -9.84 -23.98
N THR A 541 8.90 -9.59 -23.98
CA THR A 541 9.84 -10.33 -24.80
C THR A 541 10.26 -11.60 -24.10
N LYS A 542 9.63 -12.71 -24.50
CA LYS A 542 9.78 -14.02 -23.85
C LYS A 542 11.23 -14.45 -23.70
N GLU A 543 12.04 -14.30 -24.74
CA GLU A 543 13.44 -14.73 -24.78
C GLU A 543 14.30 -14.00 -23.74
N LEU A 544 14.04 -12.71 -23.49
CA LEU A 544 14.75 -11.95 -22.46
C LEU A 544 14.35 -12.40 -21.07
N MET A 545 13.05 -12.59 -20.83
CA MET A 545 12.55 -13.06 -19.54
C MET A 545 13.01 -14.48 -19.23
N ASP A 546 13.07 -15.35 -20.22
CA ASP A 546 13.57 -16.71 -20.09
C ASP A 546 15.08 -16.72 -19.76
N ALA A 547 15.87 -15.82 -20.37
CA ALA A 547 17.28 -15.64 -20.06
C ALA A 547 17.50 -15.19 -18.59
N VAL A 548 16.71 -14.20 -18.13
CA VAL A 548 16.77 -13.75 -16.72
C VAL A 548 16.38 -14.86 -15.75
N ALA A 549 15.33 -15.63 -16.05
CA ALA A 549 14.90 -16.75 -15.21
C ALA A 549 16.00 -17.82 -15.11
N ALA A 550 16.61 -18.19 -16.23
CA ALA A 550 17.72 -19.14 -16.27
C ALA A 550 18.95 -18.62 -15.49
N PHE A 551 19.26 -17.32 -15.63
CA PHE A 551 20.38 -16.71 -14.93
C PHE A 551 20.16 -16.69 -13.41
N LYS A 552 18.93 -16.40 -12.92
CA LYS A 552 18.59 -16.44 -11.49
C LYS A 552 18.87 -17.84 -10.88
N VAL A 553 18.59 -18.92 -11.63
CA VAL A 553 18.94 -20.29 -11.19
C VAL A 553 20.45 -20.49 -11.12
N ILE A 554 21.17 -20.13 -12.20
CA ILE A 554 22.63 -20.29 -12.29
C ILE A 554 23.34 -19.48 -11.19
N ASN A 555 22.84 -18.29 -10.87
CA ASN A 555 23.39 -17.40 -9.85
C ASN A 555 22.85 -17.66 -8.44
N ASN A 556 22.18 -18.81 -8.22
CA ASN A 556 21.63 -19.24 -6.92
C ASN A 556 20.67 -18.24 -6.25
N GLN A 557 19.99 -17.42 -7.04
CA GLN A 557 18.94 -16.53 -6.57
C GLN A 557 17.56 -17.23 -6.55
N ASP A 558 17.30 -18.14 -7.48
CA ASP A 558 16.15 -19.06 -7.44
C ASP A 558 16.59 -20.40 -6.82
N LYS A 559 16.56 -20.44 -5.47
CA LYS A 559 16.99 -21.62 -4.70
C LYS A 559 16.06 -22.79 -4.96
N GLY A 560 16.63 -23.91 -5.44
CA GLY A 560 15.86 -25.10 -5.80
C GLY A 560 15.13 -24.98 -7.14
N ALA A 561 15.39 -23.92 -7.91
CA ALA A 561 14.80 -23.65 -9.22
C ALA A 561 13.26 -23.64 -9.23
N GLY A 562 12.61 -23.26 -8.12
CA GLY A 562 11.16 -23.32 -7.97
C GLY A 562 10.45 -22.42 -8.96
N ALA A 563 10.81 -21.14 -9.01
CA ALA A 563 10.21 -20.17 -9.93
C ALA A 563 10.48 -20.52 -11.41
N TYR A 564 11.66 -21.06 -11.70
CA TYR A 564 12.00 -21.54 -13.04
C TYR A 564 11.11 -22.72 -13.44
N ILE A 565 10.97 -23.72 -12.57
CA ILE A 565 10.13 -24.89 -12.83
C ILE A 565 8.67 -24.45 -13.06
N ASP A 566 8.11 -23.61 -12.22
CA ASP A 566 6.73 -23.12 -12.34
C ASP A 566 6.51 -22.37 -13.66
N ARG A 567 7.48 -21.56 -14.08
CA ARG A 567 7.43 -20.84 -15.35
C ARG A 567 7.37 -21.76 -16.56
N PHE A 568 8.15 -22.85 -16.57
CA PHE A 568 8.33 -23.73 -17.74
C PHE A 568 7.49 -25.02 -17.72
N ALA A 569 6.95 -25.43 -16.56
CA ALA A 569 6.17 -26.66 -16.43
C ALA A 569 4.96 -26.72 -17.39
N LEU A 570 4.22 -25.63 -17.51
CA LEU A 570 3.07 -25.54 -18.42
C LEU A 570 3.49 -25.57 -19.91
N GLN A 571 4.65 -25.02 -20.26
CA GLN A 571 5.16 -25.02 -21.64
C GLN A 571 5.62 -26.43 -22.04
N GLU A 572 6.26 -27.15 -21.11
CA GLU A 572 6.67 -28.55 -21.36
C GLU A 572 5.47 -29.48 -21.54
N GLN A 573 4.40 -29.27 -20.77
CA GLN A 573 3.15 -30.02 -20.93
C GLN A 573 2.52 -29.76 -22.31
N LYS A 574 2.37 -28.51 -22.73
CA LYS A 574 1.83 -28.13 -24.05
C LYS A 574 2.69 -28.69 -25.19
N SER A 575 4.02 -28.60 -25.08
CA SER A 575 4.96 -29.15 -26.07
C SER A 575 4.86 -30.67 -26.17
N LYS A 576 4.71 -31.37 -25.03
CA LYS A 576 4.50 -32.83 -25.00
C LYS A 576 3.14 -33.22 -25.61
N GLU A 577 2.09 -32.44 -25.40
CA GLU A 577 0.77 -32.67 -26.00
C GLU A 577 0.77 -32.39 -27.50
N GLU A 578 1.42 -31.31 -27.97
CA GLU A 578 1.61 -31.07 -29.39
C GLU A 578 2.41 -32.13 -30.10
N SER A 579 3.52 -32.57 -29.45
CA SER A 579 4.34 -33.67 -29.99
C SER A 579 3.58 -34.98 -30.05
N ARG A 580 2.72 -35.27 -29.06
CA ARG A 580 1.84 -36.43 -29.08
C ARG A 580 0.78 -36.32 -30.19
N ARG A 581 0.17 -35.15 -30.41
CA ARG A 581 -0.77 -34.90 -31.51
C ARG A 581 -0.10 -35.06 -32.87
N LYS A 582 1.10 -34.50 -33.06
CA LYS A 582 1.89 -34.68 -34.30
C LYS A 582 2.25 -36.15 -34.54
N ALA A 583 2.64 -36.86 -33.48
CA ALA A 583 2.94 -38.31 -33.60
C ALA A 583 1.72 -39.18 -33.86
N GLN A 584 0.52 -38.75 -33.45
CA GLN A 584 -0.77 -39.43 -33.81
C GLN A 584 -1.20 -39.13 -35.23
N LEU A 585 -1.01 -37.92 -35.74
CA LEU A 585 -1.29 -37.52 -37.12
C LEU A 585 -0.40 -38.22 -38.15
N HIS A 586 0.82 -38.66 -37.79
CA HIS A 586 1.71 -39.42 -38.65
C HIS A 586 1.45 -40.94 -38.64
N LYS A 587 0.45 -41.43 -37.91
CA LYS A 587 0.08 -42.84 -37.87
C LYS A 587 -1.08 -43.26 -38.79
N GLU A 588 -1.71 -42.29 -39.49
CA GLU A 588 -2.66 -42.63 -40.55
C GLU A 588 -1.96 -42.59 -41.92
N PRO A 589 -2.04 -43.66 -42.72
CA PRO A 589 -1.46 -43.69 -44.04
C PRO A 589 -2.32 -42.89 -44.99
N SER A 590 -1.90 -41.71 -45.45
CA SER A 590 -2.54 -40.98 -46.53
C SER A 590 -1.90 -41.39 -47.86
N GLU A 591 -2.68 -42.07 -48.70
CA GLU A 591 -2.45 -42.11 -50.13
C GLU A 591 -2.69 -40.75 -50.74
N SER A 592 -1.76 -40.36 -51.63
CA SER A 592 -1.85 -39.34 -52.69
C SER A 592 -2.10 -37.89 -52.31
N ALA A 593 -1.12 -37.05 -52.58
CA ALA A 593 -1.15 -36.06 -53.66
C ALA A 593 0.12 -35.20 -53.70
N SER A 594 0.63 -35.08 -54.88
CA SER A 594 1.79 -34.27 -55.31
C SER A 594 1.56 -32.76 -55.24
N GLY A 595 2.63 -32.04 -54.96
CA GLY A 595 2.95 -30.74 -55.54
C GLY A 595 2.50 -29.52 -54.75
N PHE A 596 3.42 -28.80 -54.17
CA PHE A 596 3.84 -27.44 -54.52
C PHE A 596 4.76 -26.91 -53.41
N LEU A 597 5.95 -26.59 -53.81
CA LEU A 597 6.87 -25.72 -53.06
C LEU A 597 6.29 -24.28 -53.07
N GLU A 598 6.03 -23.74 -51.89
CA GLU A 598 5.91 -22.29 -51.74
C GLU A 598 6.90 -21.74 -50.73
N VAL A 599 7.51 -20.69 -51.15
CA VAL A 599 8.59 -19.92 -50.59
C VAL A 599 8.14 -19.26 -49.28
N ALA A 600 8.94 -19.38 -48.24
CA ALA A 600 8.78 -18.65 -46.98
C ALA A 600 8.87 -17.13 -47.23
N GLY A 601 7.74 -16.47 -47.19
CA GLY A 601 7.63 -15.00 -47.14
C GLY A 601 7.50 -14.56 -45.69
N ASP A 602 8.26 -13.56 -45.38
CA ASP A 602 8.30 -12.77 -44.17
C ASP A 602 6.87 -12.33 -43.75
N HIS A 603 6.38 -12.81 -42.63
CA HIS A 603 5.11 -12.37 -42.05
C HIS A 603 5.34 -11.66 -40.71
N SER A 604 5.71 -10.39 -40.82
CA SER A 604 5.35 -9.37 -39.84
C SER A 604 3.94 -8.87 -40.14
N ASN A 605 2.93 -9.56 -39.67
CA ASN A 605 1.56 -9.03 -39.53
C ASN A 605 0.79 -9.92 -38.56
N GLU A 606 0.90 -9.62 -37.28
CA GLU A 606 -0.13 -9.96 -36.31
C GLU A 606 -1.30 -8.98 -36.50
N SER A 607 -2.14 -9.24 -37.43
CA SER A 607 -3.55 -8.84 -37.42
C SER A 607 -4.31 -10.00 -36.81
N GLU A 608 -4.28 -10.09 -35.49
CA GLU A 608 -5.21 -10.93 -34.75
C GLU A 608 -6.64 -10.50 -35.10
N ASN A 609 -7.50 -11.49 -35.31
CA ASN A 609 -8.95 -11.36 -35.40
C ASN A 609 -9.51 -10.77 -34.11
N LEU A 610 -9.50 -9.45 -33.98
CA LEU A 610 -9.89 -8.64 -32.83
C LEU A 610 -11.42 -8.61 -32.59
N ASN A 611 -12.23 -9.42 -33.30
CA ASN A 611 -13.68 -9.36 -33.21
C ASN A 611 -14.32 -10.75 -33.10
N SER A 612 -13.83 -11.63 -32.22
CA SER A 612 -14.62 -12.80 -31.84
C SER A 612 -15.39 -12.51 -30.55
N PRO A 613 -16.67 -12.93 -30.42
CA PRO A 613 -17.46 -12.74 -29.19
C PRO A 613 -16.79 -13.27 -27.90
N GLN A 614 -15.90 -14.25 -28.04
CA GLN A 614 -15.13 -14.82 -26.94
C GLN A 614 -13.97 -13.93 -26.50
N SER A 615 -13.36 -13.14 -27.40
CA SER A 615 -12.33 -12.18 -27.00
C SER A 615 -12.93 -11.00 -26.23
N GLU A 616 -14.04 -10.43 -26.72
CA GLU A 616 -14.74 -9.31 -26.06
C GLU A 616 -15.25 -9.67 -24.64
N SER A 617 -15.68 -10.92 -24.45
CA SER A 617 -16.10 -11.42 -23.14
C SER A 617 -14.95 -11.57 -22.15
N ASN A 618 -13.81 -12.05 -22.61
CA ASN A 618 -12.59 -12.16 -21.80
C ASN A 618 -12.04 -10.77 -21.47
N ASP A 619 -12.10 -9.83 -22.40
CA ASP A 619 -11.68 -8.44 -22.21
C ASP A 619 -12.52 -7.76 -21.13
N LEU A 620 -13.84 -8.00 -21.10
CA LEU A 620 -14.72 -7.46 -20.05
C LEU A 620 -14.36 -7.99 -18.66
N ILE A 621 -14.21 -9.32 -18.52
CA ILE A 621 -13.82 -9.94 -17.25
C ILE A 621 -12.45 -9.43 -16.79
N HIS A 622 -11.47 -9.36 -17.69
CA HIS A 622 -10.14 -8.86 -17.42
C HIS A 622 -10.16 -7.40 -16.97
N ALA A 623 -10.91 -6.55 -17.69
CA ALA A 623 -11.05 -5.14 -17.34
C ALA A 623 -11.69 -4.92 -15.96
N ILE A 624 -12.73 -5.70 -15.62
CA ILE A 624 -13.37 -5.64 -14.29
C ILE A 624 -12.36 -6.07 -13.20
N LYS A 625 -11.74 -7.24 -13.36
CA LYS A 625 -10.81 -7.79 -12.35
C LYS A 625 -9.64 -6.87 -12.07
N ASN A 626 -9.19 -6.12 -13.06
CA ASN A 626 -8.05 -5.22 -12.96
C ASN A 626 -8.44 -3.74 -12.73
N GLY A 627 -9.72 -3.43 -12.50
CA GLY A 627 -10.16 -2.08 -12.16
C GLY A 627 -10.06 -1.07 -13.29
N MET A 628 -10.11 -1.52 -14.56
CA MET A 628 -10.03 -0.68 -15.75
C MET A 628 -11.42 -0.18 -16.15
N GLU A 629 -11.85 0.93 -15.56
CA GLU A 629 -13.23 1.43 -15.66
C GLU A 629 -13.69 1.72 -17.10
N SER A 630 -12.88 2.47 -17.85
CA SER A 630 -13.23 2.87 -19.22
C SER A 630 -13.23 1.68 -20.18
N GLU A 631 -12.29 0.75 -20.04
CA GLU A 631 -12.20 -0.45 -20.85
C GLU A 631 -13.35 -1.42 -20.53
N ALA A 632 -13.70 -1.57 -19.25
CA ALA A 632 -14.84 -2.38 -18.84
C ALA A 632 -16.16 -1.83 -19.41
N ALA A 633 -16.35 -0.50 -19.34
CA ALA A 633 -17.51 0.17 -19.94
C ALA A 633 -17.53 0.01 -21.48
N HIS A 634 -16.36 0.13 -22.12
CA HIS A 634 -16.26 -0.05 -23.58
C HIS A 634 -16.53 -1.49 -24.01
N ALA A 635 -15.97 -2.48 -23.34
CA ALA A 635 -16.21 -3.90 -23.61
C ALA A 635 -17.70 -4.25 -23.42
N ALA A 636 -18.34 -3.72 -22.38
CA ALA A 636 -19.77 -3.90 -22.16
C ALA A 636 -20.62 -3.30 -23.29
N ARG A 637 -20.29 -2.07 -23.76
CA ARG A 637 -20.99 -1.45 -24.91
C ARG A 637 -20.81 -2.26 -26.19
N ASN A 638 -19.64 -2.79 -26.45
CA ASN A 638 -19.36 -3.63 -27.62
C ASN A 638 -20.22 -4.90 -27.62
N LEU A 639 -20.29 -5.60 -26.46
CA LEU A 639 -21.11 -6.79 -26.28
C LEU A 639 -22.60 -6.51 -26.51
N LEU A 640 -23.11 -5.33 -26.09
CA LEU A 640 -24.48 -4.90 -26.31
C LEU A 640 -24.74 -4.52 -27.79
N ASN A 641 -23.84 -3.73 -28.39
CA ASN A 641 -24.00 -3.21 -29.77
C ASN A 641 -23.89 -4.32 -30.81
N ASN A 642 -23.04 -5.31 -30.56
CA ASN A 642 -22.89 -6.46 -31.45
C ASN A 642 -24.01 -7.50 -31.28
N ALA A 643 -25.01 -7.22 -30.41
CA ALA A 643 -26.13 -8.12 -30.05
C ALA A 643 -25.64 -9.52 -29.60
N VAL A 644 -24.45 -9.61 -29.04
CA VAL A 644 -23.86 -10.87 -28.57
C VAL A 644 -24.52 -11.32 -27.28
N CYS A 645 -24.85 -10.36 -26.39
CA CYS A 645 -25.42 -10.62 -25.08
C CYS A 645 -26.51 -9.59 -24.74
N SER A 646 -27.50 -10.02 -23.97
CA SER A 646 -28.45 -9.11 -23.31
C SER A 646 -27.79 -8.47 -22.07
N GLU A 647 -28.39 -7.40 -21.56
CA GLU A 647 -27.95 -6.75 -20.33
C GLU A 647 -27.91 -7.73 -19.14
N LEU A 648 -28.90 -8.65 -19.11
CA LEU A 648 -28.97 -9.69 -18.10
C LEU A 648 -27.84 -10.72 -18.26
N ASP A 649 -27.56 -11.15 -19.52
CA ASP A 649 -26.43 -12.05 -19.78
C ASP A 649 -25.09 -11.46 -19.37
N ILE A 650 -24.82 -10.17 -19.63
CA ILE A 650 -23.60 -9.50 -19.22
C ILE A 650 -23.49 -9.49 -17.69
N THR A 651 -24.60 -9.21 -17.01
CA THR A 651 -24.62 -9.19 -15.54
C THR A 651 -24.34 -10.58 -14.96
N GLU A 652 -25.04 -11.63 -15.43
CA GLU A 652 -24.97 -12.96 -14.84
C GLU A 652 -23.75 -13.77 -15.25
N LYS A 653 -23.31 -13.65 -16.52
CA LYS A 653 -22.24 -14.50 -17.06
C LYS A 653 -20.85 -13.89 -16.92
N TYR A 654 -20.73 -12.56 -16.82
CA TYR A 654 -19.42 -11.90 -16.81
C TYR A 654 -19.19 -11.03 -15.58
N LEU A 655 -20.10 -10.11 -15.28
CA LEU A 655 -19.89 -9.13 -14.21
C LEU A 655 -19.90 -9.77 -12.82
N ILE A 656 -20.93 -10.57 -12.50
CA ILE A 656 -21.03 -11.23 -11.20
C ILE A 656 -19.88 -12.23 -11.00
N PRO A 657 -19.56 -13.12 -11.97
CA PRO A 657 -18.43 -14.04 -11.81
C PRO A 657 -17.08 -13.34 -11.68
N ALA A 658 -16.86 -12.22 -12.38
CA ALA A 658 -15.63 -11.43 -12.23
C ALA A 658 -15.50 -10.87 -10.80
N LEU A 659 -16.56 -10.27 -10.26
CA LEU A 659 -16.58 -9.75 -8.89
C LEU A 659 -16.45 -10.87 -7.84
N ASP A 660 -17.06 -12.02 -8.06
CA ASP A 660 -16.95 -13.17 -7.17
C ASP A 660 -15.50 -13.68 -7.13
N GLN A 661 -14.81 -13.73 -8.27
CA GLN A 661 -13.40 -14.11 -8.33
C GLN A 661 -12.51 -13.10 -7.60
N VAL A 662 -12.72 -11.80 -7.83
CA VAL A 662 -12.00 -10.72 -7.12
C VAL A 662 -12.20 -10.83 -5.61
N GLY A 663 -13.44 -11.09 -5.17
CA GLY A 663 -13.75 -11.30 -3.77
C GLY A 663 -13.05 -12.52 -3.19
N GLN A 664 -12.95 -13.62 -3.95
CA GLN A 664 -12.24 -14.82 -3.53
C GLN A 664 -10.73 -14.60 -3.46
N ASP A 665 -10.16 -13.90 -4.43
CA ASP A 665 -8.74 -13.54 -4.45
C ASP A 665 -8.38 -12.61 -3.27
N TYR A 666 -9.30 -11.72 -2.88
CA TYR A 666 -9.17 -10.90 -1.67
C TYR A 666 -9.20 -11.74 -0.38
N GLU A 667 -10.14 -12.68 -0.23
CA GLU A 667 -10.19 -13.59 0.93
C GLU A 667 -8.92 -14.46 1.04
N ASN A 668 -8.36 -14.87 -0.09
CA ASN A 668 -7.13 -15.67 -0.14
C ASN A 668 -5.86 -14.84 0.06
N GLY A 669 -5.97 -13.51 0.24
CA GLY A 669 -4.83 -12.62 0.40
C GLY A 669 -3.99 -12.42 -0.87
N ILE A 670 -4.55 -12.75 -2.04
CA ILE A 670 -3.93 -12.53 -3.35
C ILE A 670 -4.10 -11.07 -3.78
N LEU A 671 -5.29 -10.50 -3.52
CA LEU A 671 -5.61 -9.10 -3.71
C LEU A 671 -5.81 -8.40 -2.37
N TYR A 672 -5.63 -7.09 -2.37
CA TYR A 672 -5.84 -6.24 -1.20
C TYR A 672 -6.95 -5.23 -1.45
N LEU A 673 -7.31 -4.47 -0.42
CA LEU A 673 -8.42 -3.52 -0.47
C LEU A 673 -8.37 -2.55 -1.68
N PRO A 674 -7.22 -1.99 -2.07
CA PRO A 674 -7.16 -1.10 -3.25
C PRO A 674 -7.64 -1.77 -4.54
N GLN A 675 -7.19 -3.00 -4.80
CA GLN A 675 -7.57 -3.74 -6.01
C GLN A 675 -9.04 -4.16 -5.97
N LEU A 676 -9.55 -4.55 -4.79
CA LEU A 676 -10.97 -4.87 -4.61
C LEU A 676 -11.86 -3.65 -4.94
N LEU A 677 -11.50 -2.46 -4.43
CA LEU A 677 -12.24 -1.23 -4.69
C LEU A 677 -12.14 -0.78 -6.15
N SER A 678 -10.97 -0.90 -6.78
CA SER A 678 -10.80 -0.61 -8.21
C SER A 678 -11.64 -1.53 -9.10
N ALA A 679 -11.67 -2.83 -8.81
CA ALA A 679 -12.53 -3.79 -9.53
C ALA A 679 -14.02 -3.47 -9.34
N ALA A 680 -14.40 -3.07 -8.14
CA ALA A 680 -15.74 -2.63 -7.84
C ALA A 680 -16.14 -1.36 -8.62
N GLY A 681 -15.23 -0.39 -8.75
CA GLY A 681 -15.41 0.81 -9.59
C GLY A 681 -15.62 0.47 -11.07
N ALA A 682 -14.81 -0.44 -11.62
CA ALA A 682 -14.97 -0.91 -12.99
C ALA A 682 -16.32 -1.60 -13.20
N ALA A 683 -16.75 -2.42 -12.26
CA ALA A 683 -18.06 -3.06 -12.28
C ALA A 683 -19.21 -2.05 -12.25
N GLN A 684 -19.08 -0.99 -11.45
CA GLN A 684 -20.05 0.11 -11.39
C GLN A 684 -20.21 0.79 -12.75
N LYS A 685 -19.10 1.04 -13.46
CA LYS A 685 -19.14 1.62 -14.81
C LYS A 685 -19.86 0.69 -15.81
N VAL A 686 -19.67 -0.60 -15.71
CA VAL A 686 -20.45 -1.56 -16.51
C VAL A 686 -21.93 -1.46 -16.18
N PHE A 687 -22.32 -1.42 -14.91
CA PHE A 687 -23.73 -1.24 -14.52
C PHE A 687 -24.35 0.06 -15.04
N GLU A 688 -23.59 1.16 -15.05
CA GLU A 688 -24.06 2.41 -15.63
C GLU A 688 -24.40 2.24 -17.12
N VAL A 689 -23.51 1.57 -17.88
CA VAL A 689 -23.73 1.26 -19.30
C VAL A 689 -24.96 0.38 -19.50
N LEU A 690 -25.13 -0.67 -18.70
CA LEU A 690 -26.28 -1.57 -18.79
C LEU A 690 -27.59 -0.83 -18.48
N LYS A 691 -27.59 0.05 -17.48
CA LYS A 691 -28.72 0.87 -17.08
C LYS A 691 -29.12 1.88 -18.18
N GLU A 692 -28.14 2.53 -18.82
CA GLU A 692 -28.36 3.41 -19.97
C GLU A 692 -29.03 2.64 -21.11
N SER A 693 -28.51 1.47 -21.51
CA SER A 693 -29.07 0.61 -22.55
C SER A 693 -30.51 0.15 -22.26
N MET A 694 -30.80 -0.22 -21.00
CA MET A 694 -32.16 -0.59 -20.59
C MET A 694 -33.15 0.57 -20.61
N ALA A 695 -32.69 1.76 -20.20
CA ALA A 695 -33.50 2.98 -20.25
C ALA A 695 -33.87 3.35 -21.68
N GLU A 696 -32.93 3.22 -22.63
CA GLU A 696 -33.18 3.44 -24.07
C GLU A 696 -34.17 2.41 -24.67
N LYS A 697 -34.11 1.16 -24.20
CA LYS A 697 -35.02 0.08 -24.66
C LYS A 697 -36.38 0.07 -23.94
N GLY A 698 -36.58 0.93 -22.93
CA GLY A 698 -37.82 0.98 -22.14
C GLY A 698 -38.08 -0.28 -21.28
N THR A 699 -37.07 -1.11 -21.07
CA THR A 699 -37.07 -2.29 -20.20
C THR A 699 -36.69 -1.89 -18.78
N GLY A 700 -37.48 -2.31 -17.78
CA GLY A 700 -37.41 -1.81 -16.39
C GLY A 700 -36.03 -1.95 -15.73
N SER A 701 -35.85 -1.24 -14.61
CA SER A 701 -34.62 -1.06 -13.86
C SER A 701 -34.10 -2.38 -13.23
N ILE A 702 -32.78 -2.63 -13.30
CA ILE A 702 -32.09 -3.70 -12.55
C ILE A 702 -31.90 -3.25 -11.07
N GLN A 703 -32.95 -2.92 -10.35
CA GLN A 703 -32.83 -2.72 -8.92
C GLN A 703 -33.08 -4.05 -8.18
N LYS A 704 -32.04 -4.62 -7.62
CA LYS A 704 -32.09 -5.89 -6.88
C LYS A 704 -32.76 -5.78 -5.52
N GLY A 705 -32.72 -4.59 -4.90
CA GLY A 705 -33.32 -4.31 -3.61
C GLY A 705 -32.78 -3.04 -2.97
N LYS A 706 -33.46 -2.60 -1.88
CA LYS A 706 -33.02 -1.43 -1.09
C LYS A 706 -32.46 -1.91 0.24
N ILE A 707 -31.34 -1.36 0.65
CA ILE A 707 -30.62 -1.68 1.87
C ILE A 707 -30.34 -0.38 2.63
N VAL A 708 -30.54 -0.37 3.94
CA VAL A 708 -30.09 0.73 4.83
C VAL A 708 -28.76 0.32 5.45
N LEU A 709 -27.78 1.23 5.46
CA LEU A 709 -26.53 1.09 6.20
C LEU A 709 -26.39 2.24 7.19
N ALA A 710 -25.94 1.94 8.40
CA ALA A 710 -25.66 2.93 9.44
C ALA A 710 -24.49 2.48 10.33
N THR A 711 -23.64 3.42 10.73
CA THR A 711 -22.78 3.25 11.89
C THR A 711 -23.55 3.70 13.11
N VAL A 712 -23.64 2.85 14.12
CA VAL A 712 -24.50 3.03 15.27
C VAL A 712 -24.14 4.26 16.11
N LYS A 713 -25.10 4.73 16.93
CA LYS A 713 -24.93 5.91 17.79
C LYS A 713 -23.71 5.76 18.71
N GLY A 714 -22.93 6.84 18.81
CA GLY A 714 -21.69 6.88 19.58
C GLY A 714 -20.46 6.35 18.84
N ASP A 715 -20.62 5.79 17.62
CA ASP A 715 -19.51 5.32 16.80
C ASP A 715 -19.27 6.22 15.58
N ILE A 716 -18.06 6.75 15.51
CA ILE A 716 -17.64 7.67 14.43
C ILE A 716 -16.86 6.97 13.31
N HIS A 717 -16.60 5.68 13.44
CA HIS A 717 -15.79 4.91 12.50
C HIS A 717 -16.69 4.36 11.39
N ASP A 718 -16.55 4.86 10.18
CA ASP A 718 -17.40 4.50 9.05
C ASP A 718 -16.67 3.87 7.85
N ILE A 719 -15.35 3.69 7.93
CA ILE A 719 -14.56 3.11 6.83
C ILE A 719 -15.10 1.75 6.41
N GLY A 720 -15.31 0.84 7.36
CA GLY A 720 -15.84 -0.50 7.08
C GLY A 720 -17.25 -0.45 6.46
N LYS A 721 -18.12 0.41 6.97
CA LYS A 721 -19.47 0.63 6.43
C LYS A 721 -19.43 1.17 5.01
N ASN A 722 -18.53 2.10 4.72
CA ASN A 722 -18.40 2.72 3.39
C ASN A 722 -17.91 1.71 2.35
N ILE A 723 -17.02 0.79 2.74
CA ILE A 723 -16.60 -0.34 1.89
C ILE A 723 -17.78 -1.26 1.59
N VAL A 724 -18.56 -1.63 2.61
CA VAL A 724 -19.78 -2.45 2.45
C VAL A 724 -20.78 -1.75 1.53
N LYS A 725 -20.98 -0.43 1.70
CA LYS A 725 -21.83 0.38 0.83
C LYS A 725 -21.38 0.27 -0.63
N THR A 726 -20.12 0.59 -0.89
CA THR A 726 -19.56 0.57 -2.24
C THR A 726 -19.74 -0.81 -2.90
N LEU A 727 -19.44 -1.87 -2.17
CA LEU A 727 -19.64 -3.24 -2.68
C LEU A 727 -21.11 -3.54 -2.98
N LEU A 728 -22.04 -3.26 -2.07
CA LEU A 728 -23.46 -3.51 -2.30
C LEU A 728 -24.02 -2.74 -3.49
N GLU A 729 -23.63 -1.45 -3.64
CA GLU A 729 -24.00 -0.62 -4.78
C GLU A 729 -23.47 -1.23 -6.09
N ASN A 730 -22.24 -1.74 -6.10
CA ASN A 730 -21.62 -2.41 -7.26
C ASN A 730 -22.28 -3.74 -7.62
N TYR A 731 -22.90 -4.40 -6.65
CA TYR A 731 -23.73 -5.60 -6.93
C TYR A 731 -25.17 -5.27 -7.33
N GLY A 732 -25.50 -3.99 -7.55
CA GLY A 732 -26.79 -3.52 -8.06
C GLY A 732 -27.88 -3.30 -7.01
N TYR A 733 -27.51 -3.19 -5.72
CA TYR A 733 -28.42 -2.81 -4.66
C TYR A 733 -28.49 -1.28 -4.53
N GLN A 734 -29.63 -0.74 -4.16
CA GLN A 734 -29.76 0.66 -3.77
C GLN A 734 -29.45 0.79 -2.29
N VAL A 735 -28.36 1.45 -1.93
CA VAL A 735 -27.97 1.68 -0.53
C VAL A 735 -28.43 3.06 -0.08
N ILE A 736 -29.15 3.10 1.05
CA ILE A 736 -29.48 4.31 1.80
C ILE A 736 -28.50 4.36 2.97
N ASP A 737 -27.51 5.21 2.85
CA ASP A 737 -26.47 5.38 3.88
C ASP A 737 -26.89 6.49 4.85
N LEU A 738 -27.05 6.15 6.12
CA LEU A 738 -27.42 7.09 7.18
C LEU A 738 -26.19 7.74 7.85
N GLY A 739 -24.99 7.36 7.42
CA GLY A 739 -23.76 7.93 7.94
C GLY A 739 -23.29 7.25 9.22
N ARG A 740 -22.61 8.03 10.06
CA ARG A 740 -22.02 7.61 11.34
C ARG A 740 -22.78 8.26 12.50
N ASP A 741 -22.62 7.74 13.72
CA ASP A 741 -23.29 8.22 14.93
C ASP A 741 -24.82 8.35 14.75
N THR A 742 -25.39 7.32 14.13
CA THR A 742 -26.78 7.36 13.68
C THR A 742 -27.73 7.04 14.83
N ASP A 743 -28.67 7.95 15.07
CA ASP A 743 -29.73 7.74 16.09
C ASP A 743 -30.62 6.54 15.71
N PRO A 744 -30.90 5.62 16.65
CA PRO A 744 -31.78 4.45 16.42
C PRO A 744 -33.14 4.81 15.83
N GLN A 745 -33.71 5.96 16.22
CA GLN A 745 -35.00 6.42 15.74
C GLN A 745 -34.96 6.79 14.24
N LEU A 746 -33.84 7.39 13.76
CA LEU A 746 -33.64 7.71 12.35
C LEU A 746 -33.58 6.45 11.49
N VAL A 747 -32.92 5.39 12.01
CA VAL A 747 -32.88 4.09 11.31
C VAL A 747 -34.31 3.53 11.18
N LEU A 748 -35.08 3.53 12.26
CA LEU A 748 -36.47 3.06 12.27
C LEU A 748 -37.32 3.80 11.24
N GLU A 749 -37.33 5.14 11.29
CA GLU A 749 -38.11 5.99 10.37
C GLU A 749 -37.75 5.75 8.90
N THR A 750 -36.47 5.55 8.61
CA THR A 750 -35.98 5.26 7.25
C THR A 750 -36.47 3.88 6.78
N VAL A 751 -36.43 2.88 7.64
CA VAL A 751 -36.90 1.52 7.35
C VAL A 751 -38.38 1.53 7.02
N GLU A 752 -39.21 2.20 7.83
CA GLU A 752 -40.66 2.31 7.59
C GLU A 752 -40.97 3.08 6.31
N LYS A 753 -40.37 4.25 6.13
CA LYS A 753 -40.59 5.14 4.98
C LYS A 753 -40.28 4.45 3.64
N HIS A 754 -39.21 3.69 3.60
CA HIS A 754 -38.71 3.07 2.38
C HIS A 754 -39.02 1.58 2.26
N GLN A 755 -39.73 0.99 3.24
CA GLN A 755 -40.08 -0.43 3.30
C GLN A 755 -38.87 -1.34 3.11
N ILE A 756 -37.82 -1.09 3.90
CA ILE A 756 -36.52 -1.73 3.79
C ILE A 756 -36.61 -3.19 4.27
N ARG A 757 -36.00 -4.11 3.49
CA ARG A 757 -35.97 -5.54 3.83
C ARG A 757 -34.66 -5.96 4.50
N LEU A 758 -33.58 -5.21 4.32
CA LEU A 758 -32.25 -5.49 4.89
C LEU A 758 -31.66 -4.23 5.47
N VAL A 759 -31.24 -4.29 6.73
CA VAL A 759 -30.50 -3.23 7.43
C VAL A 759 -29.13 -3.76 7.81
N GLY A 760 -28.08 -2.99 7.52
CA GLY A 760 -26.71 -3.26 7.98
C GLY A 760 -26.28 -2.23 9.02
N LEU A 761 -25.87 -2.71 10.19
CA LEU A 761 -25.34 -1.89 11.29
C LEU A 761 -23.85 -2.17 11.50
N SER A 762 -23.08 -1.10 11.66
CA SER A 762 -21.62 -1.18 11.87
C SER A 762 -21.23 -0.62 13.23
N ALA A 763 -20.32 -1.30 13.94
CA ALA A 763 -19.68 -0.80 15.15
C ALA A 763 -18.19 -1.20 15.19
N LEU A 764 -17.32 -0.25 15.45
CA LEU A 764 -15.88 -0.49 15.59
C LEU A 764 -15.42 -0.46 17.04
N MET A 765 -16.22 0.12 17.94
CA MET A 765 -15.93 0.20 19.36
C MET A 765 -16.84 -0.72 20.16
N THR A 766 -16.29 -1.40 21.16
CA THR A 766 -17.09 -2.24 22.08
C THR A 766 -18.10 -1.43 22.89
N THR A 767 -17.79 -0.15 23.14
CA THR A 767 -18.66 0.78 23.87
C THR A 767 -19.95 1.13 23.12
N THR A 768 -20.00 0.88 21.81
CA THR A 768 -21.16 1.19 20.95
C THR A 768 -22.04 -0.02 20.64
N ILE A 769 -21.66 -1.22 21.12
CA ILE A 769 -22.49 -2.43 21.02
C ILE A 769 -23.87 -2.26 21.71
N PRO A 770 -23.98 -1.62 22.89
CA PRO A 770 -25.31 -1.35 23.49
C PRO A 770 -26.23 -0.51 22.59
N SER A 771 -25.71 0.49 21.89
CA SER A 771 -26.48 1.29 20.93
C SER A 771 -26.91 0.47 19.71
N MET A 772 -26.09 -0.51 19.30
CA MET A 772 -26.47 -1.48 18.26
C MET A 772 -27.63 -2.36 18.73
N GLU A 773 -27.55 -2.89 19.96
CA GLU A 773 -28.61 -3.69 20.56
C GLU A 773 -29.91 -2.90 20.69
N GLU A 774 -29.86 -1.63 21.12
CA GLU A 774 -31.00 -0.74 21.19
C GLU A 774 -31.64 -0.57 19.80
N THR A 775 -30.83 -0.31 18.77
CA THR A 775 -31.30 -0.17 17.39
C THR A 775 -31.99 -1.44 16.89
N ILE A 776 -31.41 -2.62 17.16
CA ILE A 776 -31.99 -3.91 16.80
C ILE A 776 -33.32 -4.14 17.53
N ALA A 777 -33.36 -3.87 18.82
CA ALA A 777 -34.58 -4.03 19.63
C ALA A 777 -35.71 -3.14 19.12
N LEU A 778 -35.38 -1.90 18.74
CA LEU A 778 -36.30 -0.94 18.17
C LEU A 778 -36.86 -1.41 16.81
N LEU A 779 -36.00 -1.93 15.92
CA LEU A 779 -36.42 -2.46 14.61
C LEU A 779 -37.31 -3.69 14.75
N HIS A 780 -37.12 -4.54 15.76
CA HIS A 780 -37.96 -5.67 16.03
C HIS A 780 -39.37 -5.30 16.52
N THR A 781 -39.63 -4.03 16.90
CA THR A 781 -40.99 -3.59 17.26
C THR A 781 -41.89 -3.39 16.03
N LEU A 782 -41.31 -3.33 14.83
CA LEU A 782 -42.07 -3.16 13.60
C LEU A 782 -42.98 -4.36 13.31
N LYS A 783 -44.11 -4.12 12.69
CA LYS A 783 -45.07 -5.17 12.25
C LYS A 783 -44.43 -6.16 11.25
N ASN A 784 -43.52 -5.67 10.42
CA ASN A 784 -42.72 -6.46 9.46
C ASN A 784 -41.26 -6.03 9.67
N PRO A 785 -40.52 -6.61 10.63
CA PRO A 785 -39.14 -6.22 10.87
C PRO A 785 -38.25 -6.56 9.67
N PRO A 786 -37.27 -5.70 9.35
CA PRO A 786 -36.29 -6.01 8.34
C PRO A 786 -35.36 -7.13 8.84
N VAL A 787 -34.68 -7.79 7.91
CA VAL A 787 -33.54 -8.63 8.25
C VAL A 787 -32.37 -7.73 8.68
N ILE A 788 -31.71 -8.05 9.77
CA ILE A 788 -30.64 -7.25 10.35
C ILE A 788 -29.32 -7.97 10.23
N MET A 789 -28.37 -7.38 9.51
CA MET A 789 -26.98 -7.81 9.51
C MET A 789 -26.12 -6.83 10.31
N VAL A 790 -25.15 -7.36 11.03
CA VAL A 790 -24.20 -6.55 11.80
C VAL A 790 -22.77 -6.88 11.40
N GLY A 791 -21.88 -5.87 11.47
CA GLY A 791 -20.47 -6.00 11.15
C GLY A 791 -19.63 -4.98 11.90
N GLY A 792 -18.32 -5.18 11.89
CA GLY A 792 -17.32 -4.32 12.52
C GLY A 792 -16.28 -5.11 13.30
N ALA A 793 -15.10 -4.51 13.51
CA ALA A 793 -13.92 -5.21 14.04
C ALA A 793 -14.09 -5.77 15.47
N VAL A 794 -15.04 -5.23 16.25
CA VAL A 794 -15.31 -5.67 17.63
C VAL A 794 -16.38 -6.74 17.72
N LEU A 795 -17.01 -7.09 16.61
CA LEU A 795 -18.09 -8.08 16.58
C LEU A 795 -17.58 -9.47 16.22
N THR A 796 -18.21 -10.44 16.84
CA THR A 796 -18.04 -11.87 16.52
C THR A 796 -19.40 -12.47 16.21
N GLN A 797 -19.42 -13.68 15.65
CA GLN A 797 -20.69 -14.37 15.37
C GLN A 797 -21.50 -14.66 16.65
N GLU A 798 -20.81 -14.83 17.78
CA GLU A 798 -21.45 -15.03 19.08
C GLU A 798 -22.09 -13.74 19.59
N ALA A 799 -21.33 -12.62 19.53
CA ALA A 799 -21.84 -11.30 19.90
C ALA A 799 -23.06 -10.89 19.06
N ALA A 800 -23.03 -11.15 17.75
CA ALA A 800 -24.15 -10.86 16.86
C ALA A 800 -25.43 -11.64 17.26
N LYS A 801 -25.29 -12.90 17.69
CA LYS A 801 -26.41 -13.71 18.20
C LYS A 801 -26.94 -13.17 19.52
N ASP A 802 -26.06 -12.77 20.43
CA ASP A 802 -26.43 -12.25 21.74
C ASP A 802 -27.28 -10.96 21.62
N ILE A 803 -26.93 -10.06 20.71
CA ILE A 803 -27.70 -8.84 20.41
C ILE A 803 -28.89 -9.08 19.45
N LYS A 804 -29.18 -10.35 19.13
CA LYS A 804 -30.31 -10.79 18.29
C LYS A 804 -30.28 -10.25 16.85
N ALA A 805 -29.09 -10.09 16.27
CA ALA A 805 -28.98 -9.85 14.84
C ALA A 805 -29.21 -11.14 14.05
N ASP A 806 -29.80 -11.04 12.85
CA ASP A 806 -30.10 -12.20 12.00
C ASP A 806 -28.82 -12.76 11.35
N TYR A 807 -27.89 -11.87 11.00
CA TYR A 807 -26.65 -12.23 10.35
C TYR A 807 -25.45 -11.44 10.89
N TYR A 808 -24.30 -12.10 10.90
CA TYR A 808 -23.00 -11.50 11.11
C TYR A 808 -22.22 -11.45 9.79
N ALA A 809 -21.82 -10.26 9.36
CA ALA A 809 -20.94 -10.04 8.23
C ALA A 809 -19.51 -9.83 8.75
N LYS A 810 -18.68 -10.86 8.64
CA LYS A 810 -17.26 -10.78 9.06
C LYS A 810 -16.43 -9.80 8.21
N ASP A 811 -16.88 -9.55 6.98
CA ASP A 811 -16.27 -8.69 5.99
C ASP A 811 -17.32 -8.16 5.00
N ALA A 812 -16.88 -7.29 4.11
CA ALA A 812 -17.78 -6.66 3.14
C ALA A 812 -18.39 -7.65 2.12
N ARG A 813 -17.68 -8.74 1.79
CA ARG A 813 -18.19 -9.79 0.91
C ARG A 813 -19.29 -10.61 1.56
N ALA A 814 -19.13 -10.93 2.85
CA ALA A 814 -20.16 -11.59 3.62
C ALA A 814 -21.47 -10.78 3.61
N SER A 815 -21.39 -9.43 3.62
CA SER A 815 -22.55 -8.55 3.49
C SER A 815 -23.27 -8.73 2.14
N VAL A 816 -22.53 -8.89 1.06
CA VAL A 816 -23.10 -9.17 -0.27
C VAL A 816 -23.77 -10.53 -0.33
N ALA A 817 -23.15 -11.57 0.24
CA ALA A 817 -23.74 -12.92 0.29
C ALA A 817 -25.04 -12.93 1.10
N ILE A 818 -25.10 -12.17 2.21
CA ILE A 818 -26.32 -12.00 3.02
C ILE A 818 -27.40 -11.27 2.19
N ALA A 819 -27.03 -10.19 1.50
CA ALA A 819 -27.97 -9.46 0.67
C ALA A 819 -28.57 -10.35 -0.44
N ARG A 820 -27.76 -11.14 -1.15
CA ARG A 820 -28.24 -12.12 -2.14
C ARG A 820 -29.26 -13.08 -1.53
N LYS A 821 -28.98 -13.62 -0.37
CA LYS A 821 -29.88 -14.54 0.33
C LYS A 821 -31.22 -13.89 0.71
N VAL A 822 -31.20 -12.65 1.21
CA VAL A 822 -32.41 -11.91 1.63
C VAL A 822 -33.29 -11.53 0.44
N PHE A 823 -32.68 -11.21 -0.69
CA PHE A 823 -33.40 -10.81 -1.89
C PHE A 823 -33.70 -11.97 -2.87
N GLY A 824 -33.28 -13.21 -2.55
CA GLY A 824 -33.63 -14.41 -3.29
C GLY A 824 -32.87 -14.58 -4.61
N GLN A 825 -31.59 -14.25 -4.60
CA GLN A 825 -30.72 -14.30 -5.77
C GLN A 825 -29.57 -15.29 -5.58
#